data_5e9705aaae2cad6acd00d992be1dfd01
#
_entry.id   5e9705aaae2cad6acd00d992be1dfd01
#
_cell.length_a   1.000
_cell.length_b   1.000
_cell.length_c   1.000
_cell.angle_alpha   90.00
_cell.angle_beta   90.00
_cell.angle_gamma   90.00
#
_symmetry.space_group_name_H-M   'P 1'
#
loop_
_entity.id
_entity.type
_entity.pdbx_description
1 polymer ?
#
loop_
_entity_poly.entity_id
_entity_poly.type
_entity_poly.pdbx_seq_one_letter_code
_entity_poly.pdbx_strand_id
1 'polypeptide(L)'
;MHKSFNDFFQAATGLKNFAFQEKFARELPSLVSVPTGLGKTAMVVIGWLWRRFGGDEALRKDTPRRLVYCLPMRVLVDQTRGCVLDWLDAMGLRARSVERSLSRESGAAGRVSVHVLMGGEDEDDWDIFPEHDAIIIGTQDMLLSRALNRGYAAARARWPMQFGLLHTDCLWVFDEIQLMGAGLATSAQLEAFRRILPTKNAPIATNGHGCRSVWMSATMQRDWLNTVDFEPFLKDATQLTFDVEEELKADGLGENSRQAILDRWKAARPLTKAGASSADPGRLATEILAAHKPGTRTIVVLNTVERACTLFKALDAVTSAGRRRSRSRCTPADVELAPEAKPTLVLLHSRFRPAERQLAIENALGAPPPGGTIIVSTQVIEAGVDVSATTLFTELAPWASLVQRFGRCNRRGEANQAAQVFWIDLLSKHAAPYPAEVLDEARNRLQAFGKRPEHERDVGLQRLPAVNLEFEHKEVIRRRDFIDLFDTTPDLAGNDIDIDRFVREIETSDVRVFWRSWNSKAPPKDKEWRKVDRGELCPVPVEQLHRFASQRDRSVWRWDQLGGHWVRPEVIYPGQVYLIHAEEKDGLLLTPGYDPRYGWGISHAGAVPPVATSLQAQPRDDDEYDDEGLSITGSFQSIAEHTDHVCTQLASILPKVDVSPREAHLLCLSARWHDLGKSHEAFQIKISDGELFTDKEPRPKRDGRWKEWAGCRDVAKAPKGFWTLHGKADHGFRRCFRHELASALAVLQRPHEELGVEQLADDELNLVAYLVAAHHGKVRLSIRSLPNEGRPRKPDGKPADNKRFARGVWDDDPLPETVLGHAADGSPIKAPPLRLSLEPMEIGLCQAPPFAGQPSWAERMIRLRDTIGPFRLAYLEAILRAADARGSMLAETQDLVAGPPAGIGTNGEDPQHE
;
A
#
# COMPACT_ATOMS: atom_id res chain seq x y z
N MET A 1 -17.88 30.35 0.61
CA MET A 1 -16.50 30.29 1.08
C MET A 1 -16.50 30.45 2.59
N HIS A 2 -16.00 29.47 3.30
CA HIS A 2 -15.82 29.53 4.75
C HIS A 2 -14.63 30.44 5.03
N LYS A 3 -14.89 31.55 5.72
CA LYS A 3 -13.85 32.57 5.97
C LYS A 3 -12.95 32.25 7.15
N SER A 4 -13.38 31.41 8.11
CA SER A 4 -12.62 31.01 9.27
C SER A 4 -12.37 29.51 9.32
N PHE A 5 -11.33 29.08 10.02
CA PHE A 5 -11.07 27.65 10.26
C PHE A 5 -12.20 27.01 11.08
N ASN A 6 -12.72 27.73 12.07
CA ASN A 6 -13.82 27.26 12.91
C ASN A 6 -15.09 26.96 12.10
N ASP A 7 -15.50 27.89 11.21
CA ASP A 7 -16.70 27.63 10.37
C ASP A 7 -16.50 26.44 9.43
N PHE A 8 -15.28 26.28 8.89
CA PHE A 8 -14.92 25.17 8.03
C PHE A 8 -14.92 23.84 8.79
N PHE A 9 -14.33 23.83 9.99
CA PHE A 9 -14.28 22.66 10.86
C PHE A 9 -15.68 22.23 11.31
N GLN A 10 -16.51 23.20 11.69
CA GLN A 10 -17.89 22.96 12.10
C GLN A 10 -18.75 22.43 10.94
N ALA A 11 -18.56 22.95 9.73
CA ALA A 11 -19.27 22.44 8.55
C ALA A 11 -18.89 20.98 8.24
N ALA A 12 -17.63 20.57 8.45
CA ALA A 12 -17.17 19.22 8.21
C ALA A 12 -17.60 18.22 9.30
N THR A 13 -17.54 18.65 10.57
CA THR A 13 -17.65 17.71 11.71
C THR A 13 -18.93 17.89 12.55
N GLY A 14 -19.65 19.01 12.38
CA GLY A 14 -20.73 19.43 13.27
C GLY A 14 -20.26 19.97 14.62
N LEU A 15 -18.95 20.00 14.88
CA LEU A 15 -18.35 20.40 16.15
C LEU A 15 -17.52 21.68 15.98
N LYS A 16 -17.32 22.42 17.06
CA LYS A 16 -16.34 23.51 17.10
C LYS A 16 -14.93 22.92 17.26
N ASN A 17 -13.96 23.53 16.61
CA ASN A 17 -12.57 23.13 16.73
C ASN A 17 -11.98 23.48 18.10
N PHE A 18 -10.92 22.77 18.45
CA PHE A 18 -10.03 23.12 19.55
C PHE A 18 -8.95 24.12 19.06
N ALA A 19 -8.37 24.89 19.96
CA ALA A 19 -7.34 25.90 19.61
C ALA A 19 -6.10 25.24 18.99
N PHE A 20 -5.65 24.11 19.52
CA PHE A 20 -4.53 23.37 18.93
C PHE A 20 -4.79 22.89 17.50
N GLN A 21 -6.04 22.59 17.14
CA GLN A 21 -6.41 22.17 15.78
C GLN A 21 -6.28 23.33 14.79
N GLU A 22 -6.71 24.53 15.18
CA GLU A 22 -6.51 25.73 14.38
C GLU A 22 -5.03 26.08 14.24
N LYS A 23 -4.27 25.99 15.34
CA LYS A 23 -2.82 26.22 15.33
C LYS A 23 -2.12 25.26 14.37
N PHE A 24 -2.47 23.97 14.40
CA PHE A 24 -1.97 23.00 13.42
C PHE A 24 -2.29 23.40 11.98
N ALA A 25 -3.54 23.78 11.72
CA ALA A 25 -3.97 24.16 10.37
C ALA A 25 -3.22 25.42 9.85
N ARG A 26 -2.85 26.34 10.71
CA ARG A 26 -2.10 27.55 10.33
C ARG A 26 -0.59 27.28 10.15
N GLU A 27 0.04 26.53 11.04
CA GLU A 27 1.49 26.41 11.16
C GLU A 27 2.07 25.15 10.52
N LEU A 28 1.32 24.06 10.37
CA LEU A 28 1.77 22.73 9.93
C LEU A 28 3.05 22.27 10.64
N PRO A 29 3.04 22.13 11.97
CA PRO A 29 4.21 21.69 12.72
C PRO A 29 4.62 20.26 12.36
N SER A 30 5.92 19.99 12.37
CA SER A 30 6.48 18.67 12.04
C SER A 30 6.21 17.64 13.14
N LEU A 31 6.16 18.06 14.41
CA LEU A 31 5.96 17.17 15.56
C LEU A 31 4.67 17.52 16.28
N VAL A 32 3.86 16.51 16.61
CA VAL A 32 2.58 16.71 17.28
C VAL A 32 2.45 15.77 18.47
N SER A 33 2.29 16.36 19.66
CA SER A 33 2.04 15.67 20.93
C SER A 33 0.65 16.00 21.45
N VAL A 34 -0.33 15.14 21.12
CA VAL A 34 -1.72 15.31 21.51
C VAL A 34 -2.27 13.99 22.03
N PRO A 35 -2.90 13.95 23.22
CA PRO A 35 -3.49 12.74 23.78
C PRO A 35 -4.49 12.06 22.84
N THR A 36 -4.65 10.76 22.98
CA THR A 36 -5.63 10.00 22.20
C THR A 36 -7.06 10.45 22.50
N GLY A 37 -7.92 10.46 21.48
CA GLY A 37 -9.35 10.82 21.64
C GLY A 37 -9.67 12.31 21.56
N LEU A 38 -8.69 13.19 21.35
CA LEU A 38 -8.89 14.64 21.20
C LEU A 38 -8.98 15.09 19.74
N GLY A 39 -9.25 14.20 18.80
CA GLY A 39 -9.50 14.56 17.41
C GLY A 39 -8.26 14.87 16.58
N LYS A 40 -7.13 14.15 16.80
CA LYS A 40 -5.90 14.25 15.96
C LYS A 40 -6.18 14.07 14.47
N THR A 41 -6.97 13.07 14.12
CA THR A 41 -7.31 12.79 12.72
C THR A 41 -8.09 13.95 12.09
N ALA A 42 -9.08 14.50 12.81
CA ALA A 42 -9.82 15.69 12.35
C ALA A 42 -8.91 16.92 12.21
N MET A 43 -8.01 17.13 13.18
CA MET A 43 -7.00 18.20 13.12
C MET A 43 -6.23 18.18 11.81
N VAL A 44 -5.70 17.01 11.44
CA VAL A 44 -4.87 16.86 10.24
C VAL A 44 -5.69 16.95 8.97
N VAL A 45 -6.75 16.17 8.85
CA VAL A 45 -7.53 16.07 7.61
C VAL A 45 -8.27 17.37 7.33
N ILE A 46 -8.96 17.91 8.34
CA ILE A 46 -9.71 19.17 8.17
C ILE A 46 -8.73 20.35 8.03
N GLY A 47 -7.58 20.33 8.74
CA GLY A 47 -6.54 21.33 8.59
C GLY A 47 -5.99 21.35 7.16
N TRP A 48 -5.67 20.20 6.58
CA TRP A 48 -5.23 20.09 5.19
C TRP A 48 -6.32 20.56 4.22
N LEU A 49 -7.58 20.10 4.41
CA LEU A 49 -8.72 20.51 3.57
C LEU A 49 -8.94 22.02 3.63
N TRP A 50 -8.87 22.64 4.80
CA TRP A 50 -9.02 24.08 4.93
C TRP A 50 -7.93 24.85 4.21
N ARG A 51 -6.67 24.43 4.33
CA ARG A 51 -5.55 25.05 3.60
C ARG A 51 -5.72 24.93 2.08
N ARG A 52 -6.25 23.81 1.59
CA ARG A 52 -6.47 23.58 0.15
C ARG A 52 -7.71 24.29 -0.40
N PHE A 53 -8.79 24.37 0.36
CA PHE A 53 -10.11 24.77 -0.14
C PHE A 53 -10.79 25.91 0.63
N GLY A 54 -10.40 26.19 1.86
CA GLY A 54 -11.03 27.19 2.73
C GLY A 54 -10.14 28.39 3.04
N GLY A 55 -8.83 28.25 2.96
CA GLY A 55 -7.84 29.28 3.19
C GLY A 55 -7.64 30.23 1.99
N ASP A 56 -6.69 31.12 2.11
CA ASP A 56 -6.29 32.02 1.04
C ASP A 56 -5.39 31.30 0.00
N GLU A 57 -5.08 31.99 -1.09
CA GLU A 57 -4.30 31.44 -2.19
C GLU A 57 -2.85 31.11 -1.77
N ALA A 58 -2.29 31.86 -0.82
CA ALA A 58 -0.94 31.61 -0.31
C ALA A 58 -0.88 30.29 0.48
N LEU A 59 -1.86 30.05 1.37
CA LEU A 59 -1.99 28.78 2.08
C LEU A 59 -2.20 27.61 1.12
N ARG A 60 -3.04 27.81 0.10
CA ARG A 60 -3.28 26.78 -0.91
C ARG A 60 -2.01 26.42 -1.67
N LYS A 61 -1.21 27.38 -2.08
CA LYS A 61 0.06 27.17 -2.78
C LYS A 61 1.11 26.51 -1.89
N ASP A 62 1.12 26.84 -0.58
CA ASP A 62 2.05 26.24 0.40
C ASP A 62 1.63 24.82 0.85
N THR A 63 0.46 24.34 0.45
CA THR A 63 -0.06 23.05 0.90
C THR A 63 0.03 22.00 -0.19
N PRO A 64 0.73 20.86 0.04
CA PRO A 64 0.81 19.76 -0.91
C PRO A 64 -0.58 19.22 -1.30
N ARG A 65 -0.70 18.77 -2.56
CA ARG A 65 -1.97 18.21 -3.09
C ARG A 65 -2.34 16.88 -2.49
N ARG A 66 -1.36 16.07 -2.16
CA ARG A 66 -1.59 14.73 -1.63
C ARG A 66 -1.35 14.71 -0.13
N LEU A 67 -2.39 14.35 0.62
CA LEU A 67 -2.28 13.99 2.03
C LEU A 67 -2.04 12.49 2.12
N VAL A 68 -0.86 12.07 2.57
CA VAL A 68 -0.50 10.66 2.76
C VAL A 68 -0.58 10.33 4.24
N TYR A 69 -1.63 9.64 4.65
CA TYR A 69 -1.89 9.30 6.04
C TYR A 69 -1.42 7.88 6.35
N CYS A 70 -0.27 7.77 7.01
CA CYS A 70 0.41 6.52 7.32
C CYS A 70 0.07 6.04 8.74
N LEU A 71 -0.44 4.82 8.83
CA LEU A 71 -0.93 4.21 10.06
C LEU A 71 -0.25 2.85 10.31
N PRO A 72 0.06 2.50 11.56
CA PRO A 72 0.73 1.23 11.86
C PRO A 72 -0.18 0.01 11.68
N MET A 73 -1.49 0.18 11.68
CA MET A 73 -2.46 -0.94 11.68
C MET A 73 -3.65 -0.71 10.76
N ARG A 74 -4.17 -1.80 10.17
CA ARG A 74 -5.32 -1.81 9.25
C ARG A 74 -6.60 -1.21 9.85
N VAL A 75 -6.91 -1.55 11.09
CA VAL A 75 -8.15 -1.08 11.74
C VAL A 75 -8.19 0.45 11.85
N LEU A 76 -7.03 1.07 12.08
CA LEU A 76 -6.92 2.53 12.06
C LEU A 76 -7.16 3.11 10.65
N VAL A 77 -6.73 2.40 9.61
CA VAL A 77 -6.96 2.80 8.21
C VAL A 77 -8.46 2.84 7.91
N ASP A 78 -9.20 1.78 8.28
CA ASP A 78 -10.64 1.68 8.04
C ASP A 78 -11.42 2.77 8.79
N GLN A 79 -11.08 3.02 10.06
CA GLN A 79 -11.69 4.07 10.87
C GLN A 79 -11.41 5.47 10.31
N THR A 80 -10.14 5.73 9.94
CA THR A 80 -9.74 7.02 9.35
C THR A 80 -10.46 7.24 8.03
N ARG A 81 -10.55 6.21 7.18
CA ARG A 81 -11.30 6.25 5.93
C ARG A 81 -12.76 6.63 6.15
N GLY A 82 -13.45 5.98 7.11
CA GLY A 82 -14.84 6.27 7.44
C GLY A 82 -15.02 7.75 7.78
N CYS A 83 -14.26 8.27 8.74
CA CYS A 83 -14.31 9.66 9.14
C CYS A 83 -14.03 10.63 7.97
N VAL A 84 -13.01 10.35 7.15
CA VAL A 84 -12.63 11.18 6.00
C VAL A 84 -13.78 11.26 4.99
N LEU A 85 -14.41 10.13 4.68
CA LEU A 85 -15.52 10.07 3.74
C LEU A 85 -16.71 10.88 4.26
N ASP A 86 -17.07 10.73 5.55
CA ASP A 86 -18.15 11.46 6.18
C ASP A 86 -17.92 12.99 6.13
N TRP A 87 -16.70 13.45 6.42
CA TRP A 87 -16.34 14.87 6.36
C TRP A 87 -16.37 15.43 4.93
N LEU A 88 -15.85 14.69 3.97
CA LEU A 88 -15.88 15.09 2.57
C LEU A 88 -17.30 15.15 2.01
N ASP A 89 -18.17 14.20 2.40
CA ASP A 89 -19.58 14.19 2.02
C ASP A 89 -20.33 15.37 2.65
N ALA A 90 -20.11 15.65 3.93
CA ALA A 90 -20.71 16.80 4.62
C ALA A 90 -20.33 18.14 3.95
N MET A 91 -19.14 18.21 3.38
CA MET A 91 -18.65 19.42 2.70
C MET A 91 -18.90 19.45 1.18
N GLY A 92 -19.43 18.38 0.61
CA GLY A 92 -19.61 18.25 -0.85
C GLY A 92 -18.29 18.21 -1.64
N LEU A 93 -17.17 17.86 -0.99
CA LEU A 93 -15.84 17.82 -1.59
C LEU A 93 -15.45 16.44 -2.12
N ARG A 94 -16.19 15.40 -1.80
CA ARG A 94 -15.88 14.04 -2.23
C ARG A 94 -15.99 13.89 -3.74
N ALA A 95 -14.93 13.41 -4.37
CA ALA A 95 -15.01 12.87 -5.72
C ALA A 95 -15.85 11.58 -5.66
N ARG A 96 -17.05 11.60 -6.24
CA ARG A 96 -17.80 10.36 -6.47
C ARG A 96 -17.04 9.56 -7.48
N SER A 97 -16.90 8.26 -7.24
CA SER A 97 -16.05 7.31 -7.97
C SER A 97 -15.60 7.84 -9.32
N VAL A 98 -14.29 7.81 -9.56
CA VAL A 98 -13.77 8.07 -10.88
C VAL A 98 -14.47 7.04 -11.78
N GLU A 99 -15.65 7.37 -12.31
CA GLU A 99 -16.12 6.74 -13.50
C GLU A 99 -14.98 6.88 -14.47
N ARG A 100 -14.50 5.80 -15.01
CA ARG A 100 -13.43 5.66 -16.00
C ARG A 100 -13.71 6.48 -17.29
N SER A 101 -14.40 7.57 -17.21
CA SER A 101 -14.67 8.45 -18.34
C SER A 101 -13.80 9.69 -18.22
N LEU A 102 -12.81 9.75 -19.08
CA LEU A 102 -11.99 10.94 -19.39
C LEU A 102 -12.83 12.13 -19.89
N SER A 103 -14.14 11.98 -20.02
CA SER A 103 -15.06 12.97 -20.56
C SER A 103 -15.58 14.01 -19.55
N ARG A 104 -15.12 14.02 -18.30
CA ARG A 104 -15.44 15.06 -17.33
C ARG A 104 -14.38 16.14 -17.24
N GLU A 105 -14.16 16.84 -18.32
CA GLU A 105 -13.72 18.22 -18.27
C GLU A 105 -14.73 19.02 -17.47
N SER A 106 -14.40 19.90 -16.62
CA SER A 106 -15.20 21.00 -16.09
C SER A 106 -16.03 20.84 -14.82
N GLY A 107 -16.08 19.70 -14.16
CA GLY A 107 -16.88 19.58 -12.92
C GLY A 107 -16.09 19.21 -11.64
N ALA A 108 -14.84 18.83 -11.75
CA ALA A 108 -14.06 18.28 -10.64
C ALA A 108 -13.09 19.28 -9.96
N ALA A 109 -13.08 20.52 -10.39
CA ALA A 109 -12.30 21.55 -9.69
C ALA A 109 -12.83 21.72 -8.26
N GLY A 110 -12.04 21.27 -7.28
CA GLY A 110 -12.37 21.32 -5.87
C GLY A 110 -12.85 20.00 -5.24
N ARG A 111 -12.84 18.88 -5.94
CA ARG A 111 -13.17 17.57 -5.38
C ARG A 111 -11.92 16.79 -5.04
N VAL A 112 -11.98 16.05 -3.93
CA VAL A 112 -10.89 15.26 -3.36
C VAL A 112 -11.17 13.78 -3.54
N SER A 113 -10.21 13.05 -4.10
CA SER A 113 -10.25 11.60 -4.17
C SER A 113 -9.69 10.97 -2.88
N VAL A 114 -10.26 9.82 -2.47
CA VAL A 114 -9.78 9.06 -1.31
C VAL A 114 -9.36 7.67 -1.79
N HIS A 115 -8.11 7.34 -1.50
CA HIS A 115 -7.50 6.08 -1.90
C HIS A 115 -7.00 5.33 -0.67
N VAL A 116 -7.20 4.02 -0.63
CA VAL A 116 -6.79 3.18 0.49
C VAL A 116 -5.72 2.20 0.02
N LEU A 117 -4.54 2.30 0.63
CA LEU A 117 -3.42 1.40 0.38
C LEU A 117 -3.27 0.45 1.57
N MET A 118 -4.05 -0.60 1.53
CA MET A 118 -4.09 -1.63 2.55
C MET A 118 -4.01 -3.00 1.90
N GLY A 119 -3.24 -3.91 2.48
CA GLY A 119 -3.12 -5.24 1.90
C GLY A 119 -4.47 -5.94 1.77
N GLY A 120 -4.97 -6.18 0.58
CA GLY A 120 -6.24 -6.87 0.27
C GLY A 120 -7.25 -6.05 -0.52
N GLU A 121 -7.02 -4.76 -0.70
CA GLU A 121 -7.83 -3.93 -1.60
C GLU A 121 -7.20 -3.88 -2.98
N ASP A 122 -8.02 -3.74 -4.02
CA ASP A 122 -7.55 -3.59 -5.39
C ASP A 122 -6.71 -2.33 -5.54
N GLU A 123 -5.70 -2.39 -6.40
CA GLU A 123 -4.92 -1.21 -6.74
C GLU A 123 -5.83 -0.19 -7.42
N ASP A 124 -6.02 0.93 -6.74
CA ASP A 124 -6.70 2.09 -7.29
C ASP A 124 -5.76 2.86 -8.23
N ASP A 125 -6.30 3.50 -9.26
CA ASP A 125 -5.55 4.24 -10.28
C ASP A 125 -5.16 5.66 -9.83
N TRP A 126 -4.84 5.86 -8.55
CA TRP A 126 -4.50 7.18 -8.00
C TRP A 126 -3.25 7.80 -8.65
N ASP A 127 -2.33 6.97 -9.12
CA ASP A 127 -1.04 7.37 -9.66
C ASP A 127 -1.10 7.86 -11.13
N ILE A 128 -2.21 7.63 -11.84
CA ILE A 128 -2.40 8.18 -13.19
C ILE A 128 -3.03 9.57 -13.21
N PHE A 129 -3.35 10.16 -12.03
CA PHE A 129 -3.89 11.52 -11.91
C PHE A 129 -3.00 12.39 -11.00
N PRO A 130 -1.75 12.66 -11.40
CA PRO A 130 -0.77 13.37 -10.56
C PRO A 130 -1.20 14.80 -10.20
N GLU A 131 -2.10 15.40 -10.97
CA GLU A 131 -2.59 16.76 -10.79
C GLU A 131 -3.80 16.90 -9.85
N HIS A 132 -4.37 15.77 -9.36
CA HIS A 132 -5.56 15.81 -8.51
C HIS A 132 -5.21 15.97 -7.03
N ASP A 133 -6.11 16.65 -6.30
CA ASP A 133 -6.09 16.65 -4.83
C ASP A 133 -6.56 15.29 -4.32
N ALA A 134 -5.76 14.65 -3.48
CA ALA A 134 -6.03 13.29 -3.01
C ALA A 134 -5.66 13.07 -1.54
N ILE A 135 -6.43 12.22 -0.86
CA ILE A 135 -6.10 11.69 0.46
C ILE A 135 -5.79 10.20 0.28
N ILE A 136 -4.55 9.82 0.55
CA ILE A 136 -4.05 8.44 0.46
C ILE A 136 -3.87 7.92 1.88
N ILE A 137 -4.71 6.99 2.30
CA ILE A 137 -4.67 6.41 3.65
C ILE A 137 -4.12 4.99 3.52
N GLY A 138 -3.11 4.64 4.30
CA GLY A 138 -2.56 3.31 4.20
C GLY A 138 -1.82 2.83 5.42
N THR A 139 -1.55 1.51 5.44
CA THR A 139 -0.66 0.93 6.45
C THR A 139 0.78 1.31 6.16
N GLN A 140 1.60 1.40 7.22
CA GLN A 140 3.02 1.69 7.06
C GLN A 140 3.71 0.77 6.06
N ASP A 141 3.37 -0.51 6.03
CA ASP A 141 3.97 -1.48 5.10
C ASP A 141 3.70 -1.11 3.64
N MET A 142 2.44 -0.78 3.35
CA MET A 142 2.02 -0.47 1.98
C MET A 142 2.55 0.88 1.52
N LEU A 143 2.63 1.86 2.41
CA LEU A 143 3.09 3.21 2.07
C LEU A 143 4.63 3.29 2.06
N LEU A 144 5.31 2.77 3.09
CA LEU A 144 6.77 2.82 3.16
C LEU A 144 7.43 1.95 2.10
N SER A 145 6.87 0.77 1.77
CA SER A 145 7.40 -0.04 0.69
C SER A 145 7.36 0.68 -0.66
N ARG A 146 6.29 1.44 -0.94
CA ARG A 146 6.20 2.29 -2.13
C ARG A 146 7.18 3.46 -2.08
N ALA A 147 7.32 4.09 -0.92
CA ALA A 147 8.30 5.14 -0.70
C ALA A 147 9.76 4.65 -0.78
N LEU A 148 9.98 3.34 -0.68
CA LEU A 148 11.27 2.67 -0.89
C LEU A 148 11.39 2.05 -2.30
N ASN A 149 10.51 2.43 -3.23
CA ASN A 149 10.51 1.92 -4.61
C ASN A 149 10.39 0.37 -4.72
N ARG A 150 9.68 -0.26 -3.77
CA ARG A 150 9.43 -1.71 -3.66
C ARG A 150 7.99 -1.98 -3.23
N GLY A 151 7.02 -1.33 -3.89
CA GLY A 151 5.63 -1.34 -3.51
C GLY A 151 5.07 -2.75 -3.28
N TYR A 152 4.78 -3.10 -2.04
CA TYR A 152 4.12 -4.36 -1.73
C TYR A 152 2.79 -4.43 -2.44
N ALA A 153 2.55 -5.59 -3.06
CA ALA A 153 1.33 -5.84 -3.80
C ALA A 153 1.10 -4.93 -5.02
N ALA A 154 2.03 -4.04 -5.38
CA ALA A 154 1.99 -3.28 -6.62
C ALA A 154 2.77 -3.99 -7.73
N ALA A 155 2.31 -3.87 -8.96
CA ALA A 155 3.08 -4.33 -10.11
C ALA A 155 4.43 -3.60 -10.16
N ARG A 156 5.52 -4.33 -10.43
CA ARG A 156 6.89 -3.77 -10.47
C ARG A 156 7.00 -2.55 -11.40
N ALA A 157 6.27 -2.57 -12.50
CA ALA A 157 6.18 -1.46 -13.43
C ALA A 157 5.64 -0.17 -12.77
N ARG A 158 4.76 -0.24 -11.79
CA ARG A 158 4.18 0.93 -11.08
C ARG A 158 5.07 1.46 -9.95
N TRP A 159 6.08 0.72 -9.50
CA TRP A 159 6.94 1.13 -8.38
C TRP A 159 7.57 2.51 -8.57
N PRO A 160 8.25 2.81 -9.70
CA PRO A 160 8.87 4.12 -9.89
C PRO A 160 7.86 5.26 -9.94
N MET A 161 6.70 5.00 -10.53
CA MET A 161 5.62 5.97 -10.65
C MET A 161 5.08 6.36 -9.26
N GLN A 162 4.72 5.36 -8.43
CA GLN A 162 4.25 5.57 -7.08
C GLN A 162 5.33 6.19 -6.19
N PHE A 163 6.59 5.76 -6.34
CA PHE A 163 7.73 6.34 -5.66
C PHE A 163 7.88 7.84 -5.97
N GLY A 164 7.90 8.24 -7.25
CA GLY A 164 8.02 9.62 -7.66
C GLY A 164 6.90 10.51 -7.10
N LEU A 165 5.66 10.03 -7.15
CA LEU A 165 4.49 10.76 -6.67
C LEU A 165 4.45 10.86 -5.14
N LEU A 166 4.88 9.84 -4.39
CA LEU A 166 4.89 9.87 -2.93
C LEU A 166 6.02 10.73 -2.35
N HIS A 167 7.03 11.06 -3.15
CA HIS A 167 8.12 11.94 -2.73
C HIS A 167 8.02 13.38 -3.25
N THR A 168 6.99 13.71 -4.02
CA THR A 168 6.77 15.05 -4.56
C THR A 168 5.35 15.50 -4.28
N ASP A 169 5.17 16.75 -3.82
CA ASP A 169 3.86 17.37 -3.58
C ASP A 169 2.97 16.54 -2.62
N CYS A 170 3.56 16.08 -1.50
CA CYS A 170 2.90 15.26 -0.49
C CYS A 170 3.07 15.82 0.91
N LEU A 171 2.00 15.82 1.70
CA LEU A 171 2.03 15.95 3.15
C LEU A 171 1.93 14.55 3.76
N TRP A 172 3.05 14.03 4.21
CA TRP A 172 3.08 12.77 4.95
C TRP A 172 2.70 12.99 6.40
N VAL A 173 1.81 12.16 6.90
CA VAL A 173 1.39 12.13 8.29
C VAL A 173 1.60 10.74 8.83
N PHE A 174 2.50 10.61 9.79
CA PHE A 174 2.78 9.36 10.51
C PHE A 174 2.08 9.44 11.87
N ASP A 175 1.01 8.68 12.04
CA ASP A 175 0.23 8.67 13.27
C ASP A 175 0.55 7.44 14.14
N GLU A 176 0.44 7.61 15.46
CA GLU A 176 0.80 6.61 16.48
C GLU A 176 2.22 6.05 16.28
N ILE A 177 3.20 6.96 16.08
CA ILE A 177 4.59 6.62 15.68
C ILE A 177 5.31 5.68 16.66
N GLN A 178 4.90 5.65 17.94
CA GLN A 178 5.46 4.73 18.93
C GLN A 178 5.20 3.24 18.61
N LEU A 179 4.35 2.96 17.63
CA LEU A 179 4.01 1.61 17.17
C LEU A 179 4.65 1.25 15.83
N MET A 180 5.43 2.17 15.25
CA MET A 180 5.97 1.99 13.90
C MET A 180 7.25 1.14 13.85
N GLY A 181 7.93 0.95 14.99
CA GLY A 181 9.19 0.19 15.03
C GLY A 181 10.20 0.72 14.01
N ALA A 182 10.81 -0.16 13.21
CA ALA A 182 11.78 0.20 12.17
C ALA A 182 11.24 1.22 11.15
N GLY A 183 9.93 1.22 10.90
CA GLY A 183 9.30 2.20 10.00
C GLY A 183 9.44 3.64 10.46
N LEU A 184 9.62 3.87 11.75
CA LEU A 184 9.86 5.22 12.29
C LEU A 184 11.22 5.75 11.83
N ALA A 185 12.29 4.97 11.97
CA ALA A 185 13.61 5.35 11.47
C ALA A 185 13.59 5.59 9.96
N THR A 186 12.91 4.72 9.21
CA THR A 186 12.75 4.87 7.76
C THR A 186 12.02 6.16 7.39
N SER A 187 10.96 6.53 8.12
CA SER A 187 10.23 7.78 7.87
C SER A 187 11.11 9.03 8.07
N ALA A 188 11.96 9.03 9.11
CA ALA A 188 12.91 10.10 9.38
C ALA A 188 14.01 10.16 8.31
N GLN A 189 14.58 9.01 7.91
CA GLN A 189 15.59 8.93 6.86
C GLN A 189 15.04 9.38 5.50
N LEU A 190 13.81 9.01 5.13
CA LEU A 190 13.18 9.47 3.90
C LEU A 190 13.00 11.00 3.88
N GLU A 191 12.63 11.61 5.01
CA GLU A 191 12.57 13.07 5.12
C GLU A 191 13.96 13.70 4.97
N ALA A 192 14.98 13.11 5.59
CA ALA A 192 16.36 13.56 5.42
C ALA A 192 16.83 13.44 3.96
N PHE A 193 16.57 12.31 3.31
CA PHE A 193 16.98 12.10 1.91
C PHE A 193 16.32 13.10 0.97
N ARG A 194 15.04 13.44 1.18
CA ARG A 194 14.37 14.51 0.43
C ARG A 194 15.06 15.86 0.54
N ARG A 195 15.74 16.13 1.67
CA ARG A 195 16.47 17.37 1.92
C ARG A 195 17.94 17.32 1.47
N ILE A 196 18.57 16.13 1.53
CA ILE A 196 20.00 15.96 1.23
C ILE A 196 20.25 15.64 -0.25
N LEU A 197 19.29 15.00 -0.93
CA LEU A 197 19.36 14.59 -2.32
C LEU A 197 18.61 15.57 -3.26
N PRO A 198 18.69 16.89 -3.10
CA PRO A 198 18.14 17.82 -4.06
C PRO A 198 19.04 17.88 -5.29
N THR A 199 18.46 18.21 -6.40
CA THR A 199 19.16 18.42 -7.65
C THR A 199 19.87 19.76 -7.66
N LYS A 200 21.01 19.84 -8.30
CA LYS A 200 21.72 21.11 -8.50
C LYS A 200 20.91 22.14 -9.31
N ASN A 201 19.94 21.74 -10.08
CA ASN A 201 19.26 22.58 -11.08
C ASN A 201 17.74 22.66 -10.94
N ALA A 202 17.14 21.92 -10.03
CA ALA A 202 15.74 22.07 -9.72
C ALA A 202 15.62 22.36 -8.22
N PRO A 203 15.35 23.59 -7.82
CA PRO A 203 14.82 23.80 -6.49
C PRO A 203 13.58 22.91 -6.41
N ILE A 204 13.63 21.87 -5.58
CA ILE A 204 12.43 21.14 -5.21
C ILE A 204 11.47 22.22 -4.75
N ALA A 205 10.48 22.48 -5.58
CA ALA A 205 9.45 23.47 -5.38
C ALA A 205 9.94 24.80 -4.77
N THR A 206 10.41 25.68 -5.60
CA THR A 206 10.50 27.11 -5.29
C THR A 206 9.16 27.69 -4.85
N ASN A 207 8.06 26.92 -4.93
CA ASN A 207 6.69 27.38 -4.69
C ASN A 207 6.01 26.74 -3.48
N GLY A 208 6.73 26.18 -2.50
CA GLY A 208 6.12 25.59 -1.32
C GLY A 208 5.42 24.25 -1.49
N HIS A 209 5.41 23.67 -2.68
CA HIS A 209 4.79 22.38 -2.96
C HIS A 209 5.69 21.16 -2.72
N GLY A 210 6.77 21.31 -1.95
CA GLY A 210 7.64 20.21 -1.59
C GLY A 210 6.98 19.19 -0.67
N CYS A 211 7.57 18.00 -0.60
CA CYS A 211 7.13 16.96 0.31
C CYS A 211 7.50 17.33 1.75
N ARG A 212 6.54 17.21 2.68
CA ARG A 212 6.71 17.49 4.12
C ARG A 212 6.24 16.30 4.94
N SER A 213 6.84 16.13 6.14
CA SER A 213 6.43 15.08 7.08
C SER A 213 5.97 15.65 8.42
N VAL A 214 4.90 15.05 8.96
CA VAL A 214 4.35 15.31 10.29
C VAL A 214 4.33 14.00 11.07
N TRP A 215 4.92 13.98 12.25
CA TRP A 215 4.91 12.83 13.15
C TRP A 215 4.03 13.10 14.36
N MET A 216 3.12 12.18 14.67
CA MET A 216 2.14 12.33 15.72
C MET A 216 2.16 11.19 16.72
N SER A 217 2.07 11.53 18.00
CA SER A 217 1.93 10.59 19.11
C SER A 217 1.21 11.25 20.27
N ALA A 218 0.65 10.45 21.17
CA ALA A 218 0.18 10.93 22.47
C ALA A 218 1.33 11.23 23.43
N THR A 219 2.51 10.64 23.19
CA THR A 219 3.70 10.71 24.04
C THR A 219 4.93 11.07 23.19
N MET A 220 4.78 12.06 22.30
CA MET A 220 5.80 12.44 21.34
C MET A 220 7.12 12.82 22.03
N GLN A 221 8.20 12.21 21.59
CA GLN A 221 9.56 12.56 21.99
C GLN A 221 10.43 12.81 20.76
N ARG A 222 11.08 13.94 20.74
CA ARG A 222 11.91 14.39 19.61
C ARG A 222 13.02 13.41 19.28
N ASP A 223 13.65 12.83 20.30
CA ASP A 223 14.79 11.92 20.15
C ASP A 223 14.46 10.61 19.45
N TRP A 224 13.17 10.25 19.38
CA TRP A 224 12.74 9.08 18.61
C TRP A 224 12.97 9.20 17.10
N LEU A 225 13.17 10.42 16.61
CA LEU A 225 13.46 10.69 15.19
C LEU A 225 14.96 10.95 14.95
N ASN A 226 15.79 10.82 15.99
CA ASN A 226 17.22 11.07 15.88
C ASN A 226 17.93 9.93 15.13
N THR A 227 17.93 10.05 13.79
CA THR A 227 18.65 9.16 12.88
C THR A 227 19.83 9.89 12.25
N VAL A 228 20.81 9.13 11.76
CA VAL A 228 22.10 9.66 11.29
C VAL A 228 21.98 10.79 10.26
N ASP A 229 21.02 10.68 9.32
CA ASP A 229 20.85 11.71 8.29
C ASP A 229 19.82 12.78 8.67
N PHE A 230 18.91 12.50 9.61
CA PHE A 230 17.86 13.45 10.02
C PHE A 230 18.25 14.31 11.21
N GLU A 231 19.23 13.92 12.02
CA GLU A 231 19.71 14.68 13.19
C GLU A 231 19.91 16.19 12.92
N PRO A 232 20.55 16.62 11.81
CA PRO A 232 20.75 18.04 11.54
C PRO A 232 19.46 18.85 11.41
N PHE A 233 18.40 18.22 10.92
CA PHE A 233 17.09 18.85 10.68
C PHE A 233 16.16 18.80 11.89
N LEU A 234 16.45 17.92 12.84
CA LEU A 234 15.62 17.72 14.02
C LEU A 234 15.62 18.97 14.94
N LYS A 235 16.70 19.70 14.95
CA LYS A 235 16.84 20.93 15.78
C LYS A 235 15.83 22.01 15.38
N ASP A 236 15.53 22.11 14.10
CA ASP A 236 14.62 23.12 13.54
C ASP A 236 13.16 22.62 13.44
N ALA A 237 12.89 21.36 13.83
CA ALA A 237 11.56 20.79 13.79
C ALA A 237 10.62 21.50 14.78
N THR A 238 9.54 22.08 14.28
CA THR A 238 8.50 22.72 15.09
C THR A 238 7.63 21.69 15.78
N GLN A 239 7.24 21.93 17.01
CA GLN A 239 6.42 21.01 17.80
C GLN A 239 5.14 21.68 18.31
N LEU A 240 4.02 21.01 18.12
CA LEU A 240 2.73 21.33 18.74
C LEU A 240 2.49 20.36 19.89
N THR A 241 2.32 20.89 21.08
CA THR A 241 2.00 20.10 22.28
C THR A 241 0.63 20.56 22.80
N PHE A 242 -0.22 19.60 23.14
CA PHE A 242 -1.50 19.87 23.77
C PHE A 242 -1.29 20.32 25.21
N ASP A 243 -1.83 21.49 25.54
CA ASP A 243 -1.90 22.01 26.92
C ASP A 243 -3.36 22.22 27.31
N VAL A 244 -3.78 21.52 28.36
CA VAL A 244 -5.18 21.56 28.80
C VAL A 244 -5.59 22.94 29.35
N GLU A 245 -4.65 23.64 30.00
CA GLU A 245 -4.96 24.96 30.57
C GLU A 245 -5.10 26.02 29.46
N GLU A 246 -4.24 25.98 28.45
CA GLU A 246 -4.32 26.84 27.27
C GLU A 246 -5.63 26.58 26.51
N GLU A 247 -5.98 25.30 26.29
CA GLU A 247 -7.22 24.94 25.61
C GLU A 247 -8.48 25.40 26.35
N LEU A 248 -8.51 25.26 27.67
CA LEU A 248 -9.65 25.69 28.47
C LEU A 248 -9.80 27.23 28.56
N LYS A 249 -8.73 27.98 28.32
CA LYS A 249 -8.72 29.45 28.28
C LYS A 249 -9.01 30.00 26.88
N ALA A 250 -8.99 29.18 25.84
CA ALA A 250 -9.15 29.62 24.46
C ALA A 250 -10.52 30.27 24.22
N ASP A 251 -10.51 31.43 23.59
CA ASP A 251 -11.72 32.17 23.23
C ASP A 251 -12.51 31.40 22.15
N GLY A 252 -13.83 31.32 22.34
CA GLY A 252 -14.73 30.68 21.38
C GLY A 252 -14.92 29.17 21.57
N LEU A 253 -14.24 28.53 22.53
CA LEU A 253 -14.48 27.12 22.87
C LEU A 253 -15.92 26.95 23.40
N GLY A 254 -16.71 26.12 22.73
CA GLY A 254 -18.07 25.81 23.16
C GLY A 254 -18.12 25.05 24.49
N GLU A 255 -19.15 25.26 25.31
CA GLU A 255 -19.29 24.58 26.61
C GLU A 255 -19.23 23.06 26.48
N ASN A 256 -19.86 22.48 25.47
CA ASN A 256 -19.79 21.03 25.20
C ASN A 256 -18.38 20.53 24.88
N SER A 257 -17.59 21.32 24.14
CA SER A 257 -16.20 21.00 23.82
C SER A 257 -15.31 21.11 25.05
N ARG A 258 -15.54 22.14 25.87
CA ARG A 258 -14.87 22.34 27.17
C ARG A 258 -15.15 21.18 28.11
N GLN A 259 -16.41 20.78 28.25
CA GLN A 259 -16.81 19.64 29.08
C GLN A 259 -16.21 18.34 28.57
N ALA A 260 -16.18 18.11 27.25
CA ALA A 260 -15.58 16.93 26.66
C ALA A 260 -14.06 16.81 26.91
N ILE A 261 -13.33 17.93 26.95
CA ILE A 261 -11.90 17.93 27.35
C ILE A 261 -11.79 17.56 28.83
N LEU A 262 -12.58 18.19 29.70
CA LEU A 262 -12.56 17.95 31.14
C LEU A 262 -12.90 16.50 31.49
N ASP A 263 -13.93 15.94 30.83
CA ASP A 263 -14.36 14.56 31.04
C ASP A 263 -13.23 13.57 30.71
N ARG A 264 -12.55 13.76 29.57
CA ARG A 264 -11.42 12.92 29.17
C ARG A 264 -10.19 13.12 30.05
N TRP A 265 -9.87 14.36 30.38
CA TRP A 265 -8.72 14.70 31.20
C TRP A 265 -8.85 14.16 32.63
N LYS A 266 -10.06 14.26 33.21
CA LYS A 266 -10.39 13.79 34.55
C LYS A 266 -10.94 12.36 34.60
N ALA A 267 -10.93 11.64 33.48
CA ALA A 267 -11.43 10.25 33.43
C ALA A 267 -10.69 9.38 34.45
N ALA A 268 -11.39 8.91 35.46
CA ALA A 268 -10.84 8.09 36.52
C ALA A 268 -10.58 6.65 36.04
N ARG A 269 -9.41 6.11 36.39
CA ARG A 269 -8.97 4.74 36.05
C ARG A 269 -8.25 4.13 37.24
N PRO A 270 -8.97 3.78 38.32
CA PRO A 270 -8.38 3.20 39.52
C PRO A 270 -7.60 1.93 39.20
N LEU A 271 -6.36 1.84 39.68
CA LEU A 271 -5.42 0.77 39.39
C LEU A 271 -5.33 -0.22 40.58
N THR A 272 -5.51 -1.50 40.29
CA THR A 272 -5.37 -2.59 41.26
C THR A 272 -4.51 -3.71 40.66
N LYS A 273 -3.71 -4.40 41.51
CA LYS A 273 -3.03 -5.62 41.10
C LYS A 273 -4.01 -6.78 41.08
N ALA A 274 -4.07 -7.54 40.00
CA ALA A 274 -4.88 -8.76 39.91
C ALA A 274 -4.37 -9.83 40.92
N GLY A 275 -5.30 -10.54 41.52
CA GLY A 275 -4.99 -11.63 42.47
C GLY A 275 -4.53 -12.92 41.80
N ALA A 276 -4.92 -13.10 40.50
CA ALA A 276 -4.55 -14.25 39.70
C ALA A 276 -3.48 -13.89 38.64
N SER A 277 -2.69 -14.88 38.24
CA SER A 277 -1.70 -14.78 37.18
C SER A 277 -2.24 -15.40 35.89
N SER A 278 -1.75 -14.98 34.74
CA SER A 278 -2.04 -15.61 33.45
C SER A 278 -1.53 -17.05 33.33
N ALA A 279 -0.65 -17.50 34.25
CA ALA A 279 -0.23 -18.87 34.38
C ALA A 279 -1.33 -19.79 35.00
N ASP A 280 -2.35 -19.20 35.67
CA ASP A 280 -3.53 -19.90 36.18
C ASP A 280 -4.79 -19.35 35.51
N PRO A 281 -5.08 -19.76 34.23
CA PRO A 281 -6.17 -19.22 33.45
C PRO A 281 -7.54 -19.49 34.06
N GLY A 282 -7.72 -20.55 34.85
CA GLY A 282 -8.98 -20.85 35.50
C GLY A 282 -9.32 -19.88 36.63
N ARG A 283 -8.35 -19.58 37.50
CA ARG A 283 -8.51 -18.59 38.56
C ARG A 283 -8.65 -17.16 37.98
N LEU A 284 -7.87 -16.86 36.97
CA LEU A 284 -7.96 -15.56 36.29
C LEU A 284 -9.34 -15.36 35.60
N ALA A 285 -9.87 -16.40 34.95
CA ALA A 285 -11.20 -16.37 34.38
C ALA A 285 -12.30 -16.10 35.43
N THR A 286 -12.19 -16.70 36.59
CA THR A 286 -13.11 -16.48 37.73
C THR A 286 -13.04 -15.03 38.22
N GLU A 287 -11.82 -14.48 38.35
CA GLU A 287 -11.60 -13.09 38.79
C GLU A 287 -12.16 -12.10 37.79
N ILE A 288 -11.94 -12.33 36.48
CA ILE A 288 -12.47 -11.50 35.40
C ILE A 288 -14.01 -11.50 35.43
N LEU A 289 -14.63 -12.68 35.56
CA LEU A 289 -16.08 -12.78 35.62
C LEU A 289 -16.66 -12.08 36.84
N ALA A 290 -15.97 -12.16 38.01
CA ALA A 290 -16.38 -11.46 39.24
C ALA A 290 -16.27 -9.92 39.12
N ALA A 291 -15.30 -9.43 38.37
CA ALA A 291 -15.12 -7.98 38.11
C ALA A 291 -15.97 -7.44 36.96
N HIS A 292 -16.46 -8.33 36.10
CA HIS A 292 -17.29 -7.93 34.95
C HIS A 292 -18.66 -7.39 35.40
N LYS A 293 -19.07 -6.27 34.78
CA LYS A 293 -20.40 -5.66 35.07
C LYS A 293 -21.35 -5.90 33.90
N PRO A 294 -22.54 -6.47 34.14
CA PRO A 294 -23.55 -6.67 33.10
C PRO A 294 -23.84 -5.37 32.30
N GLY A 295 -24.14 -5.50 31.04
CA GLY A 295 -24.40 -4.37 30.14
C GLY A 295 -23.16 -3.54 29.76
N THR A 296 -21.95 -3.92 30.26
CA THR A 296 -20.71 -3.18 30.00
C THR A 296 -19.71 -4.01 29.23
N ARG A 297 -18.57 -3.38 28.86
CA ARG A 297 -17.41 -4.08 28.29
C ARG A 297 -16.33 -4.28 29.32
N THR A 298 -15.75 -5.49 29.31
CA THR A 298 -14.47 -5.81 29.93
C THR A 298 -13.47 -6.15 28.86
N ILE A 299 -12.31 -5.50 28.88
CA ILE A 299 -11.17 -5.81 27.99
C ILE A 299 -10.11 -6.54 28.80
N VAL A 300 -9.58 -7.64 28.24
CA VAL A 300 -8.47 -8.40 28.80
C VAL A 300 -7.35 -8.46 27.78
N VAL A 301 -6.19 -7.85 28.09
CA VAL A 301 -5.05 -7.79 27.19
C VAL A 301 -3.92 -8.68 27.66
N LEU A 302 -3.56 -9.65 26.83
CA LEU A 302 -2.46 -10.59 27.09
C LEU A 302 -1.36 -10.41 26.04
N ASN A 303 -0.12 -10.73 26.39
CA ASN A 303 1.03 -10.44 25.54
C ASN A 303 1.26 -11.49 24.43
N THR A 304 0.67 -12.68 24.54
CA THR A 304 0.81 -13.74 23.53
C THR A 304 -0.53 -14.32 23.11
N VAL A 305 -0.60 -14.77 21.86
CA VAL A 305 -1.81 -15.41 21.31
C VAL A 305 -2.15 -16.69 22.07
N GLU A 306 -1.15 -17.48 22.47
CA GLU A 306 -1.36 -18.72 23.20
C GLU A 306 -2.04 -18.48 24.54
N ARG A 307 -1.58 -17.47 25.31
CA ARG A 307 -2.21 -17.10 26.59
C ARG A 307 -3.62 -16.57 26.38
N ALA A 308 -3.83 -15.75 25.35
CA ALA A 308 -5.15 -15.23 25.02
C ALA A 308 -6.14 -16.36 24.68
N CYS A 309 -5.76 -17.30 23.83
CA CYS A 309 -6.57 -18.47 23.49
C CYS A 309 -6.83 -19.35 24.71
N THR A 310 -5.83 -19.57 25.58
CA THR A 310 -5.97 -20.39 26.76
C THR A 310 -6.92 -19.77 27.77
N LEU A 311 -6.82 -18.47 28.02
CA LEU A 311 -7.75 -17.76 28.90
C LEU A 311 -9.17 -17.72 28.30
N PHE A 312 -9.30 -17.52 27.00
CA PHE A 312 -10.59 -17.53 26.32
C PHE A 312 -11.30 -18.88 26.49
N LYS A 313 -10.58 -20.01 26.35
CA LYS A 313 -11.09 -21.36 26.60
C LYS A 313 -11.51 -21.56 28.07
N ALA A 314 -10.76 -20.99 29.00
CA ALA A 314 -11.11 -21.04 30.42
C ALA A 314 -12.40 -20.24 30.71
N LEU A 315 -12.55 -19.05 30.17
CA LEU A 315 -13.76 -18.24 30.27
C LEU A 315 -14.98 -18.96 29.66
N ASP A 316 -14.81 -19.53 28.46
CA ASP A 316 -15.88 -20.30 27.80
C ASP A 316 -16.29 -21.55 28.64
N ALA A 317 -15.33 -22.23 29.25
CA ALA A 317 -15.60 -23.37 30.12
C ALA A 317 -16.38 -22.98 31.37
N VAL A 318 -15.98 -21.89 32.04
CA VAL A 318 -16.67 -21.41 33.25
C VAL A 318 -18.10 -20.94 32.93
N THR A 319 -18.25 -20.15 31.87
CA THR A 319 -19.56 -19.63 31.41
C THR A 319 -20.49 -20.74 30.89
N SER A 320 -19.93 -21.86 30.38
CA SER A 320 -20.66 -23.01 29.84
C SER A 320 -20.96 -24.07 30.91
N ALA A 321 -20.16 -24.17 31.97
CA ALA A 321 -20.32 -25.18 33.05
C ALA A 321 -21.68 -25.06 33.78
N GLY A 322 -22.26 -23.85 33.83
CA GLY A 322 -23.63 -23.66 34.36
C GLY A 322 -24.70 -24.48 33.63
N ARG A 323 -24.45 -24.98 32.40
CA ARG A 323 -25.37 -25.84 31.62
C ARG A 323 -25.35 -27.32 32.02
N ARG A 324 -24.26 -27.82 32.60
CA ARG A 324 -24.10 -29.27 32.92
C ARG A 324 -24.45 -29.66 34.36
N ARG A 325 -24.48 -28.73 35.33
CA ARG A 325 -24.71 -29.02 36.75
C ARG A 325 -26.17 -29.03 37.19
N SER A 326 -27.13 -28.72 36.36
CA SER A 326 -28.56 -28.74 36.70
C SER A 326 -29.14 -30.15 36.93
N ARG A 327 -28.32 -31.23 36.96
CA ARG A 327 -28.76 -32.63 37.17
C ARG A 327 -28.15 -33.36 38.37
N SER A 328 -27.45 -32.69 39.28
CA SER A 328 -26.94 -33.37 40.49
C SER A 328 -26.89 -32.42 41.68
N ARG A 329 -27.61 -32.82 42.74
CA ARG A 329 -27.75 -32.35 44.12
C ARG A 329 -26.76 -31.29 44.67
N CYS A 330 -27.37 -30.22 45.13
CA CYS A 330 -27.09 -29.25 46.19
C CYS A 330 -25.73 -29.24 46.93
N THR A 331 -24.99 -28.09 46.77
CA THR A 331 -24.30 -27.39 47.85
C THR A 331 -24.44 -25.87 47.65
N PRO A 332 -24.62 -25.03 48.71
CA PRO A 332 -25.00 -23.64 48.57
C PRO A 332 -23.78 -22.72 48.42
N ALA A 333 -23.44 -22.32 47.24
CA ALA A 333 -22.63 -21.16 46.89
C ALA A 333 -22.36 -21.05 45.37
N ASP A 334 -23.31 -21.44 44.51
CA ASP A 334 -23.17 -21.24 43.06
C ASP A 334 -24.13 -20.11 42.65
N VAL A 335 -23.59 -18.99 42.27
CA VAL A 335 -24.32 -17.91 41.62
C VAL A 335 -24.73 -18.41 40.23
N GLU A 336 -25.93 -18.96 40.10
CA GLU A 336 -26.54 -19.24 38.77
C GLU A 336 -26.83 -17.94 38.06
N LEU A 337 -26.03 -17.58 37.07
CA LEU A 337 -26.36 -16.51 36.15
C LEU A 337 -27.52 -16.96 35.25
N ALA A 338 -28.61 -16.20 35.27
CA ALA A 338 -29.74 -16.40 34.38
C ALA A 338 -29.22 -16.39 32.89
N PRO A 339 -29.86 -17.14 31.98
CA PRO A 339 -29.43 -17.24 30.60
C PRO A 339 -29.23 -15.90 29.89
N GLU A 340 -30.00 -14.88 30.28
CA GLU A 340 -29.93 -13.49 29.74
C GLU A 340 -28.79 -12.66 30.36
N ALA A 341 -28.11 -13.15 31.39
CA ALA A 341 -27.05 -12.43 32.09
C ALA A 341 -25.62 -12.89 31.70
N LYS A 342 -25.47 -13.77 30.71
CA LYS A 342 -24.14 -14.25 30.30
C LYS A 342 -23.43 -13.25 29.38
N PRO A 343 -22.16 -12.93 29.64
CA PRO A 343 -21.39 -12.07 28.77
C PRO A 343 -21.11 -12.75 27.40
N THR A 344 -21.12 -11.96 26.35
CA THR A 344 -20.59 -12.38 25.05
C THR A 344 -19.08 -12.40 25.12
N LEU A 345 -18.46 -13.53 24.75
CA LEU A 345 -17.00 -13.65 24.70
C LEU A 345 -16.50 -13.37 23.28
N VAL A 346 -15.53 -12.48 23.14
CA VAL A 346 -14.87 -12.15 21.88
C VAL A 346 -13.38 -12.37 22.01
N LEU A 347 -12.76 -13.11 21.06
CA LEU A 347 -11.31 -13.30 20.96
C LEU A 347 -10.76 -12.51 19.78
N LEU A 348 -9.73 -11.68 20.01
CA LEU A 348 -9.17 -10.81 19.01
C LEU A 348 -7.63 -10.84 19.01
N HIS A 349 -7.02 -11.39 17.95
CA HIS A 349 -5.58 -11.42 17.75
C HIS A 349 -5.18 -11.50 16.25
N SER A 350 -3.87 -11.47 15.96
CA SER A 350 -3.34 -11.40 14.59
C SER A 350 -3.52 -12.69 13.76
N ARG A 351 -3.69 -13.87 14.38
CA ARG A 351 -3.67 -15.18 13.71
C ARG A 351 -5.05 -15.65 13.23
N PHE A 352 -5.92 -14.72 12.86
CA PHE A 352 -7.18 -15.00 12.17
C PHE A 352 -7.04 -14.68 10.67
N ARG A 353 -7.83 -15.36 9.84
CA ARG A 353 -8.08 -14.89 8.48
C ARG A 353 -8.81 -13.53 8.53
N PRO A 354 -8.71 -12.69 7.48
CA PRO A 354 -9.34 -11.36 7.49
C PRO A 354 -10.84 -11.38 7.80
N ALA A 355 -11.61 -12.33 7.23
CA ALA A 355 -13.05 -12.42 7.44
C ALA A 355 -13.44 -12.66 8.91
N GLU A 356 -12.83 -13.66 9.56
CA GLU A 356 -13.12 -13.97 10.97
C GLU A 356 -12.62 -12.87 11.91
N ARG A 357 -11.50 -12.23 11.57
CA ARG A 357 -11.01 -11.08 12.34
C ARG A 357 -11.93 -9.88 12.25
N GLN A 358 -12.48 -9.59 11.06
CA GLN A 358 -13.44 -8.51 10.87
C GLN A 358 -14.70 -8.74 11.69
N LEU A 359 -15.24 -9.96 11.67
CA LEU A 359 -16.40 -10.34 12.48
C LEU A 359 -16.12 -10.19 13.99
N ALA A 360 -14.91 -10.56 14.45
CA ALA A 360 -14.51 -10.38 15.85
C ALA A 360 -14.44 -8.89 16.25
N ILE A 361 -13.95 -8.03 15.34
CA ILE A 361 -13.92 -6.58 15.55
C ILE A 361 -15.34 -6.01 15.63
N GLU A 362 -16.23 -6.39 14.73
CA GLU A 362 -17.63 -5.96 14.73
C GLU A 362 -18.33 -6.35 16.02
N ASN A 363 -18.13 -7.57 16.50
CA ASN A 363 -18.66 -8.04 17.79
C ASN A 363 -18.04 -7.29 18.99
N ALA A 364 -16.77 -6.88 18.90
CA ALA A 364 -16.12 -6.09 19.96
C ALA A 364 -16.62 -4.64 20.00
N LEU A 365 -16.95 -4.06 18.85
CA LEU A 365 -17.44 -2.67 18.72
C LEU A 365 -18.94 -2.55 18.91
N GLY A 366 -19.73 -3.57 18.60
CA GLY A 366 -21.19 -3.60 18.73
C GLY A 366 -21.66 -3.23 20.16
N ALA A 367 -22.85 -2.69 20.31
CA ALA A 367 -23.40 -2.38 21.63
C ALA A 367 -23.37 -3.61 22.55
N PRO A 368 -22.92 -3.51 23.80
CA PRO A 368 -22.89 -4.65 24.70
C PRO A 368 -24.31 -5.18 24.94
N PRO A 369 -24.54 -6.49 24.84
CA PRO A 369 -25.82 -7.10 25.21
C PRO A 369 -26.07 -6.96 26.73
N PRO A 370 -27.28 -7.32 27.25
CA PRO A 370 -27.60 -7.22 28.68
C PRO A 370 -26.57 -7.91 29.59
N GLY A 371 -26.01 -9.05 29.20
CA GLY A 371 -24.94 -9.72 29.93
C GLY A 371 -23.56 -9.05 29.79
N GLY A 372 -23.40 -8.09 28.93
CA GLY A 372 -22.14 -7.42 28.63
C GLY A 372 -21.26 -8.19 27.63
N THR A 373 -20.09 -7.66 27.37
CA THR A 373 -19.07 -8.26 26.45
C THR A 373 -17.74 -8.34 27.14
N ILE A 374 -17.10 -9.52 27.12
CA ILE A 374 -15.70 -9.71 27.53
C ILE A 374 -14.83 -9.95 26.30
N ILE A 375 -13.91 -9.03 26.02
CA ILE A 375 -13.00 -9.04 24.88
C ILE A 375 -11.64 -9.52 25.39
N VAL A 376 -11.21 -10.71 24.98
CA VAL A 376 -9.85 -11.20 25.21
C VAL A 376 -9.01 -10.88 23.99
N SER A 377 -7.95 -10.12 24.17
CA SER A 377 -7.15 -9.62 23.04
C SER A 377 -5.65 -9.68 23.31
N THR A 378 -4.86 -9.50 22.28
CA THR A 378 -3.43 -9.23 22.37
C THR A 378 -3.17 -7.74 22.09
N GLN A 379 -1.93 -7.37 21.72
CA GLN A 379 -1.55 -5.99 21.41
C GLN A 379 -2.41 -5.34 20.32
N VAL A 380 -3.17 -6.11 19.57
CA VAL A 380 -4.11 -5.60 18.54
C VAL A 380 -5.09 -4.56 19.12
N ILE A 381 -5.40 -4.62 20.42
CA ILE A 381 -6.31 -3.66 21.07
C ILE A 381 -5.62 -2.34 21.46
N GLU A 382 -4.30 -2.30 21.53
CA GLU A 382 -3.53 -1.10 21.91
C GLU A 382 -3.72 0.02 20.91
N ALA A 383 -3.79 -0.33 19.62
CA ALA A 383 -4.07 0.59 18.55
C ALA A 383 -5.13 0.01 17.59
N GLY A 384 -5.89 0.85 16.95
CA GLY A 384 -6.77 0.45 15.87
C GLY A 384 -8.19 0.05 16.25
N VAL A 385 -8.55 -0.05 17.51
CA VAL A 385 -9.93 -0.32 17.91
C VAL A 385 -10.43 0.82 18.81
N ASP A 386 -11.40 1.61 18.33
CA ASP A 386 -12.02 2.68 19.13
C ASP A 386 -13.04 2.08 20.12
N VAL A 387 -12.53 1.28 21.05
CA VAL A 387 -13.32 0.66 22.09
C VAL A 387 -13.03 1.30 23.45
N SER A 388 -14.07 1.52 24.24
CA SER A 388 -14.00 1.91 25.64
C SER A 388 -14.61 0.82 26.50
N ALA A 389 -13.92 0.44 27.59
CA ALA A 389 -14.37 -0.54 28.54
C ALA A 389 -14.55 0.09 29.92
N THR A 390 -15.45 -0.48 30.70
CA THR A 390 -15.60 -0.15 32.14
C THR A 390 -14.54 -0.86 32.97
N THR A 391 -14.16 -2.09 32.59
CA THR A 391 -13.17 -2.88 33.29
C THR A 391 -12.05 -3.28 32.32
N LEU A 392 -10.80 -3.09 32.72
CA LEU A 392 -9.61 -3.48 31.96
C LEU A 392 -8.74 -4.42 32.81
N PHE A 393 -8.42 -5.56 32.24
CA PHE A 393 -7.33 -6.42 32.72
C PHE A 393 -6.16 -6.33 31.74
N THR A 394 -4.94 -6.14 32.20
CA THR A 394 -3.76 -6.09 31.33
C THR A 394 -2.62 -6.87 31.94
N GLU A 395 -2.00 -7.76 31.17
CA GLU A 395 -0.68 -8.28 31.55
C GLU A 395 0.33 -7.15 31.62
N LEU A 396 1.32 -7.34 32.48
CA LEU A 396 2.51 -6.49 32.55
C LEU A 396 3.17 -6.41 31.16
N ALA A 397 3.41 -5.20 30.69
CA ALA A 397 3.97 -4.89 29.39
C ALA A 397 4.88 -3.65 29.49
N PRO A 398 5.65 -3.30 28.45
CA PRO A 398 6.40 -2.06 28.42
C PRO A 398 5.51 -0.86 28.77
N TRP A 399 6.07 0.16 29.43
CA TRP A 399 5.28 1.28 29.94
C TRP A 399 4.45 1.98 28.86
N ALA A 400 5.01 2.14 27.65
CA ALA A 400 4.28 2.72 26.52
C ALA A 400 3.03 1.93 26.15
N SER A 401 3.13 0.61 26.07
CA SER A 401 2.00 -0.28 25.82
C SER A 401 0.96 -0.20 26.95
N LEU A 402 1.39 -0.16 28.20
CA LEU A 402 0.47 -0.01 29.34
C LEU A 402 -0.32 1.29 29.26
N VAL A 403 0.31 2.42 28.93
CA VAL A 403 -0.37 3.70 28.76
C VAL A 403 -1.44 3.63 27.65
N GLN A 404 -1.13 2.97 26.54
CA GLN A 404 -2.10 2.74 25.44
C GLN A 404 -3.29 1.89 25.92
N ARG A 405 -3.00 0.81 26.68
CA ARG A 405 -4.02 -0.09 27.25
C ARG A 405 -4.91 0.64 28.27
N PHE A 406 -4.32 1.43 29.15
CA PHE A 406 -5.08 2.26 30.11
C PHE A 406 -6.03 3.23 29.40
N GLY A 407 -5.59 3.76 28.27
CA GLY A 407 -6.42 4.57 27.39
C GLY A 407 -7.67 3.88 26.82
N ARG A 408 -7.81 2.54 26.97
CA ARG A 408 -9.00 1.78 26.55
C ARG A 408 -10.02 1.60 27.68
N CYS A 409 -9.70 2.00 28.90
CA CYS A 409 -10.63 2.01 30.02
C CYS A 409 -11.15 3.42 30.24
N ASN A 410 -12.47 3.57 30.37
CA ASN A 410 -13.12 4.85 30.66
C ASN A 410 -12.57 5.99 29.79
N ARG A 411 -12.57 5.76 28.50
CA ARG A 411 -11.84 6.60 27.54
C ARG A 411 -12.37 8.03 27.48
N ARG A 412 -13.67 8.20 27.64
CA ARG A 412 -14.38 9.49 27.54
C ARG A 412 -14.85 10.03 28.87
N GLY A 413 -14.56 9.36 29.98
CA GLY A 413 -15.08 9.70 31.30
C GLY A 413 -16.50 9.16 31.56
N GLU A 414 -17.03 8.32 30.68
CA GLU A 414 -18.38 7.77 30.73
C GLU A 414 -18.64 6.82 31.88
N ALA A 415 -17.58 6.28 32.49
CA ALA A 415 -17.67 5.27 33.54
C ALA A 415 -16.91 5.64 34.82
N ASN A 416 -16.76 6.94 35.16
CA ASN A 416 -15.93 7.41 36.28
C ASN A 416 -16.22 6.74 37.63
N GLN A 417 -17.46 6.37 37.91
CA GLN A 417 -17.84 5.68 39.16
C GLN A 417 -17.68 4.15 39.15
N ALA A 418 -17.50 3.59 37.96
CA ALA A 418 -17.52 2.16 37.72
C ALA A 418 -16.22 1.61 37.12
N ALA A 419 -15.35 2.48 36.61
CA ALA A 419 -14.12 2.12 35.93
C ALA A 419 -13.15 1.40 36.88
N GLN A 420 -12.47 0.38 36.34
CA GLN A 420 -11.44 -0.38 37.09
C GLN A 420 -10.36 -0.86 36.12
N VAL A 421 -9.11 -0.77 36.54
CA VAL A 421 -7.96 -1.28 35.82
C VAL A 421 -7.23 -2.29 36.69
N PHE A 422 -7.09 -3.51 36.21
CA PHE A 422 -6.34 -4.58 36.85
C PHE A 422 -5.07 -4.89 36.06
N TRP A 423 -3.91 -4.89 36.72
CA TRP A 423 -2.70 -5.35 36.09
C TRP A 423 -2.29 -6.73 36.59
N ILE A 424 -1.97 -7.63 35.66
CA ILE A 424 -1.61 -9.02 35.89
C ILE A 424 -0.09 -9.12 35.89
N ASP A 425 0.51 -9.53 37.01
CA ASP A 425 1.96 -9.71 37.11
C ASP A 425 2.43 -10.95 36.35
N LEU A 426 3.64 -10.89 35.82
CA LEU A 426 4.27 -11.97 35.06
C LEU A 426 5.55 -12.45 35.78
N LEU A 427 5.75 -13.74 35.85
CA LEU A 427 7.03 -14.29 36.22
C LEU A 427 8.07 -14.07 35.12
N SER A 428 9.33 -13.84 35.46
CA SER A 428 10.40 -13.58 34.49
C SER A 428 10.51 -14.64 33.37
N LYS A 429 10.24 -15.92 33.69
CA LYS A 429 10.18 -16.99 32.66
C LYS A 429 9.05 -16.89 31.66
N HIS A 430 8.08 -15.99 31.89
CA HIS A 430 6.94 -15.69 31.00
C HIS A 430 7.01 -14.28 30.41
N ALA A 431 8.20 -13.66 30.44
CA ALA A 431 8.40 -12.29 29.95
C ALA A 431 8.11 -12.14 28.43
N ALA A 432 8.37 -13.17 27.63
CA ALA A 432 8.14 -13.12 26.19
C ALA A 432 6.74 -12.55 25.83
N PRO A 433 6.66 -11.67 24.82
CA PRO A 433 7.70 -11.34 23.83
C PRO A 433 8.66 -10.21 24.25
N TYR A 434 8.55 -9.67 25.44
CA TYR A 434 9.32 -8.51 25.87
C TYR A 434 10.58 -8.90 26.67
N PRO A 435 11.66 -8.08 26.61
CA PRO A 435 12.81 -8.25 27.49
C PRO A 435 12.42 -8.14 28.96
N ALA A 436 13.04 -8.94 29.83
CA ALA A 436 12.72 -8.98 31.25
C ALA A 436 12.98 -7.63 31.94
N GLU A 437 14.06 -6.95 31.55
CA GLU A 437 14.49 -5.67 32.13
C GLU A 437 13.42 -4.58 31.90
N VAL A 438 12.85 -4.53 30.71
CA VAL A 438 11.78 -3.57 30.34
C VAL A 438 10.52 -3.83 31.17
N LEU A 439 10.20 -5.11 31.40
CA LEU A 439 9.06 -5.48 32.25
C LEU A 439 9.32 -5.19 33.73
N ASP A 440 10.54 -5.35 34.21
CA ASP A 440 10.91 -5.02 35.60
C ASP A 440 10.79 -3.52 35.87
N GLU A 441 11.20 -2.68 34.91
CA GLU A 441 10.98 -1.24 35.00
C GLU A 441 9.49 -0.89 35.09
N ALA A 442 8.68 -1.44 34.20
CA ALA A 442 7.23 -1.22 34.21
C ALA A 442 6.58 -1.72 35.51
N ARG A 443 7.02 -2.88 36.02
CA ARG A 443 6.56 -3.45 37.30
C ARG A 443 6.87 -2.53 38.48
N ASN A 444 8.10 -1.98 38.53
CA ASN A 444 8.51 -1.04 39.59
C ASN A 444 7.62 0.19 39.60
N ARG A 445 7.30 0.73 38.43
CA ARG A 445 6.37 1.87 38.28
C ARG A 445 4.97 1.55 38.75
N LEU A 446 4.40 0.41 38.38
CA LEU A 446 3.06 -0.02 38.81
C LEU A 446 3.01 -0.27 40.33
N GLN A 447 4.06 -0.86 40.91
CA GLN A 447 4.17 -1.05 42.36
C GLN A 447 4.27 0.28 43.12
N ALA A 448 4.95 1.27 42.54
CA ALA A 448 5.00 2.63 43.10
C ALA A 448 3.62 3.28 43.13
N PHE A 449 2.79 3.10 42.08
CA PHE A 449 1.39 3.51 42.12
C PHE A 449 0.60 2.79 43.21
N GLY A 450 0.80 1.49 43.39
CA GLY A 450 0.15 0.71 44.42
C GLY A 450 0.44 1.15 45.85
N LYS A 451 1.57 1.84 46.09
CA LYS A 451 1.97 2.39 47.39
C LYS A 451 1.34 3.77 47.71
N ARG A 452 0.69 4.41 46.73
CA ARG A 452 0.00 5.69 46.91
C ARG A 452 -1.28 5.51 47.72
N PRO A 453 -1.82 6.59 48.31
CA PRO A 453 -3.15 6.59 48.90
C PRO A 453 -4.20 6.11 47.85
N GLU A 454 -5.25 5.47 48.31
CA GLU A 454 -6.25 4.82 47.45
C GLU A 454 -6.81 5.77 46.38
N HIS A 455 -7.10 7.03 46.75
CA HIS A 455 -7.61 8.06 45.84
C HIS A 455 -6.58 8.56 44.79
N GLU A 456 -5.28 8.19 44.95
CA GLU A 456 -4.20 8.52 44.00
C GLU A 456 -3.74 7.30 43.19
N ARG A 457 -4.30 6.13 43.41
CA ARG A 457 -4.01 4.89 42.66
C ARG A 457 -4.78 4.90 41.36
N ASP A 458 -4.54 5.88 40.54
CA ASP A 458 -5.28 6.15 39.31
C ASP A 458 -4.31 6.39 38.15
N VAL A 459 -4.55 5.71 37.02
CA VAL A 459 -3.77 5.82 35.78
C VAL A 459 -4.51 6.59 34.69
N GLY A 460 -5.37 7.51 35.07
CA GLY A 460 -5.96 8.52 34.18
C GLY A 460 -4.93 9.52 33.66
N LEU A 461 -5.27 10.20 32.58
CA LEU A 461 -4.33 11.11 31.84
C LEU A 461 -3.72 12.18 32.77
N GLN A 462 -4.50 12.72 33.69
CA GLN A 462 -4.06 13.75 34.64
C GLN A 462 -2.99 13.24 35.63
N ARG A 463 -2.92 11.93 35.87
CA ARG A 463 -2.09 11.32 36.91
C ARG A 463 -0.92 10.49 36.38
N LEU A 464 -0.91 10.23 35.07
CA LEU A 464 0.22 9.55 34.44
C LEU A 464 1.45 10.44 34.45
N PRO A 465 2.62 9.96 34.92
CA PRO A 465 3.85 10.73 34.85
C PRO A 465 4.29 10.90 33.41
N ALA A 466 4.83 12.06 33.10
CA ALA A 466 5.65 12.23 31.89
C ALA A 466 6.88 11.32 32.02
N VAL A 467 7.05 10.41 31.11
CA VAL A 467 8.17 9.46 31.12
C VAL A 467 8.96 9.64 29.85
N ASN A 468 10.26 9.82 29.98
CA ASN A 468 11.16 9.71 28.87
C ASN A 468 11.30 8.22 28.50
N LEU A 469 10.83 7.85 27.30
CA LEU A 469 10.92 6.49 26.79
C LEU A 469 12.07 6.49 25.76
N GLU A 470 13.12 5.74 26.08
CA GLU A 470 14.19 5.51 25.12
C GLU A 470 13.66 4.70 23.94
N PHE A 471 14.07 5.08 22.74
CA PHE A 471 13.77 4.38 21.51
C PHE A 471 15.08 4.07 20.80
N GLU A 472 15.39 2.81 20.65
CA GLU A 472 16.58 2.35 19.97
C GLU A 472 16.25 2.02 18.51
N HIS A 473 16.94 2.66 17.59
CA HIS A 473 16.86 2.33 16.17
C HIS A 473 17.72 1.11 15.86
N LYS A 474 17.10 -0.03 15.61
CA LYS A 474 17.80 -1.27 15.27
C LYS A 474 18.19 -1.34 13.80
N GLU A 475 17.26 -0.95 12.92
CA GLU A 475 17.42 -1.03 11.48
C GLU A 475 17.20 0.34 10.85
N VAL A 476 18.27 0.95 10.34
CA VAL A 476 18.25 2.28 9.71
C VAL A 476 18.71 2.15 8.27
N ILE A 477 17.86 2.55 7.33
CA ILE A 477 18.22 2.55 5.90
C ILE A 477 19.31 3.58 5.64
N ARG A 478 20.39 3.16 4.98
CA ARG A 478 21.50 4.03 4.61
C ARG A 478 21.21 4.73 3.29
N ARG A 479 21.82 5.87 3.09
CA ARG A 479 21.74 6.60 1.82
C ARG A 479 22.11 5.75 0.60
N ARG A 480 23.16 4.89 0.73
CA ARG A 480 23.57 3.97 -0.34
C ARG A 480 22.44 3.00 -0.67
N ASP A 481 21.87 2.31 0.34
CA ASP A 481 20.78 1.36 0.13
C ASP A 481 19.59 2.03 -0.58
N PHE A 482 19.26 3.26 -0.20
CA PHE A 482 18.19 4.03 -0.82
C PHE A 482 18.47 4.38 -2.30
N ILE A 483 19.71 4.77 -2.62
CA ILE A 483 20.13 5.06 -3.99
C ILE A 483 20.09 3.79 -4.84
N ASP A 484 20.51 2.65 -4.29
CA ASP A 484 20.48 1.36 -4.97
C ASP A 484 19.04 0.87 -5.21
N LEU A 485 18.10 1.20 -4.31
CA LEU A 485 16.66 0.91 -4.49
C LEU A 485 16.04 1.66 -5.69
N PHE A 486 16.69 2.69 -6.21
CA PHE A 486 16.20 3.39 -7.40
C PHE A 486 16.19 2.48 -8.64
N ASP A 487 17.11 1.54 -8.76
CA ASP A 487 17.06 0.51 -9.81
C ASP A 487 16.00 -0.55 -9.48
N THR A 488 14.95 -0.59 -10.26
CA THR A 488 13.89 -1.59 -10.16
C THR A 488 14.05 -2.75 -11.14
N THR A 489 15.15 -2.79 -11.90
CA THR A 489 15.45 -3.91 -12.80
C THR A 489 15.64 -5.18 -11.95
N PRO A 490 14.95 -6.31 -12.27
CA PRO A 490 15.12 -7.55 -11.51
C PRO A 490 16.57 -7.99 -11.50
N ASP A 491 17.09 -8.40 -10.34
CA ASP A 491 18.37 -9.07 -10.30
C ASP A 491 18.22 -10.48 -10.88
N LEU A 492 19.11 -10.85 -11.84
CA LEU A 492 19.12 -12.17 -12.48
C LEU A 492 19.38 -13.30 -11.48
N ALA A 493 20.05 -13.00 -10.37
CA ALA A 493 20.30 -13.94 -9.28
C ALA A 493 19.17 -13.97 -8.22
N GLY A 494 18.15 -13.11 -8.34
CA GLY A 494 17.05 -12.99 -7.39
C GLY A 494 17.43 -12.30 -6.08
N ASN A 495 18.56 -11.58 -6.04
CA ASN A 495 19.04 -10.87 -4.85
C ASN A 495 18.56 -9.41 -4.85
N ASP A 496 17.28 -9.18 -5.01
CA ASP A 496 16.69 -7.85 -4.78
C ASP A 496 16.91 -7.41 -3.33
N ILE A 497 17.15 -6.13 -3.11
CA ILE A 497 17.31 -5.58 -1.75
C ILE A 497 16.03 -5.81 -0.98
N ASP A 498 16.11 -6.60 0.08
CA ASP A 498 15.02 -6.83 1.02
C ASP A 498 14.82 -5.59 1.89
N ILE A 499 13.61 -5.00 1.80
CA ILE A 499 13.21 -3.82 2.56
C ILE A 499 12.42 -4.13 3.82
N ASP A 500 12.05 -5.38 4.06
CA ASP A 500 11.17 -5.76 5.18
C ASP A 500 11.71 -5.24 6.52
N ARG A 501 13.02 -5.36 6.74
CA ARG A 501 13.71 -4.88 7.93
C ARG A 501 13.63 -3.37 8.15
N PHE A 502 13.42 -2.58 7.10
CA PHE A 502 13.27 -1.12 7.18
C PHE A 502 11.82 -0.68 7.35
N VAL A 503 10.89 -1.58 7.13
CA VAL A 503 9.45 -1.31 7.20
C VAL A 503 8.85 -1.83 8.49
N ARG A 504 9.30 -2.99 8.98
CA ARG A 504 8.83 -3.62 10.22
C ARG A 504 9.96 -4.14 11.07
N GLU A 505 9.79 -4.10 12.39
CA GLU A 505 10.57 -4.95 13.28
C GLU A 505 10.11 -6.40 13.12
N ILE A 506 11.01 -7.25 12.63
CA ILE A 506 10.75 -8.68 12.48
C ILE A 506 11.08 -9.36 13.81
N GLU A 507 10.20 -9.27 14.80
CA GLU A 507 10.35 -10.04 16.04
C GLU A 507 9.94 -11.51 15.87
N THR A 508 9.03 -11.80 14.96
CA THR A 508 8.65 -13.16 14.54
C THR A 508 8.52 -13.20 13.03
N SER A 509 9.33 -14.04 12.42
CA SER A 509 9.21 -14.31 10.99
C SER A 509 7.90 -15.03 10.73
N ASP A 510 6.93 -14.32 10.13
CA ASP A 510 5.65 -14.90 9.76
C ASP A 510 5.65 -15.35 8.29
N VAL A 511 4.92 -16.41 8.02
CA VAL A 511 4.51 -16.84 6.69
C VAL A 511 3.01 -16.61 6.52
N ARG A 512 2.52 -16.70 5.30
CA ARG A 512 1.09 -16.71 4.99
C ARG A 512 0.67 -18.10 4.59
N VAL A 513 -0.44 -18.59 5.14
CA VAL A 513 -1.02 -19.88 4.74
C VAL A 513 -2.44 -19.69 4.25
N PHE A 514 -2.84 -20.53 3.30
CA PHE A 514 -4.21 -20.64 2.82
C PHE A 514 -4.58 -22.09 2.56
N TRP A 515 -5.87 -22.38 2.45
CA TRP A 515 -6.38 -23.75 2.34
C TRP A 515 -7.19 -23.91 1.09
N ARG A 516 -6.99 -25.03 0.38
CA ARG A 516 -7.82 -25.46 -0.74
C ARG A 516 -7.97 -26.98 -0.76
N SER A 517 -9.05 -27.44 -1.39
CA SER A 517 -9.34 -28.86 -1.54
C SER A 517 -8.93 -29.36 -2.92
N TRP A 518 -8.31 -30.52 -3.00
CA TRP A 518 -8.01 -31.22 -4.27
C TRP A 518 -7.92 -32.73 -4.05
N ASN A 519 -8.20 -33.50 -5.11
CA ASN A 519 -8.31 -34.97 -5.05
C ASN A 519 -7.05 -35.72 -5.53
N SER A 520 -6.02 -35.04 -5.99
CA SER A 520 -4.77 -35.61 -6.49
C SER A 520 -3.67 -35.65 -5.43
N LYS A 521 -2.56 -36.38 -5.72
CA LYS A 521 -1.39 -36.44 -4.82
C LYS A 521 -0.69 -35.09 -4.61
N ALA A 522 -0.84 -34.17 -5.56
CA ALA A 522 -0.29 -32.81 -5.53
C ALA A 522 -1.34 -31.81 -6.00
N PRO A 523 -1.23 -30.54 -5.63
CA PRO A 523 -2.14 -29.50 -6.11
C PRO A 523 -2.10 -29.39 -7.64
N PRO A 524 -3.20 -28.96 -8.29
CA PRO A 524 -3.23 -28.71 -9.72
C PRO A 524 -2.17 -27.71 -10.17
N LYS A 525 -1.59 -27.92 -11.34
CA LYS A 525 -0.56 -27.03 -11.92
C LYS A 525 -1.15 -25.80 -12.60
N ASP A 526 -2.45 -25.61 -12.52
CA ASP A 526 -3.14 -24.51 -13.14
C ASP A 526 -2.71 -23.17 -12.55
N LYS A 527 -2.50 -22.18 -13.40
CA LYS A 527 -2.16 -20.80 -12.98
C LYS A 527 -3.24 -20.19 -12.08
N GLU A 528 -4.51 -20.58 -12.22
CA GLU A 528 -5.58 -20.09 -11.36
C GLU A 528 -5.45 -20.54 -9.90
N TRP A 529 -4.86 -21.69 -9.64
CA TRP A 529 -4.56 -22.18 -8.29
C TRP A 529 -3.49 -21.34 -7.57
N ARG A 530 -2.73 -20.58 -8.31
CA ARG A 530 -1.75 -19.64 -7.81
C ARG A 530 -2.37 -18.34 -7.33
N LYS A 531 -3.53 -17.97 -7.85
CA LYS A 531 -4.25 -16.77 -7.44
C LYS A 531 -4.84 -16.99 -6.05
N VAL A 532 -4.34 -16.26 -5.07
CA VAL A 532 -4.80 -16.32 -3.69
C VAL A 532 -5.50 -15.02 -3.36
N ASP A 533 -6.77 -15.12 -2.99
CA ASP A 533 -7.45 -13.97 -2.41
C ASP A 533 -6.85 -13.67 -1.03
N ARG A 534 -6.65 -12.42 -0.70
CA ARG A 534 -6.08 -12.05 0.59
C ARG A 534 -6.99 -12.36 1.75
N GLY A 535 -8.30 -12.45 1.52
CA GLY A 535 -9.26 -12.97 2.49
C GLY A 535 -8.97 -14.40 2.93
N GLU A 536 -8.26 -15.19 2.10
CA GLU A 536 -7.86 -16.57 2.40
C GLU A 536 -6.61 -16.62 3.31
N LEU A 537 -5.77 -15.58 3.32
CA LEU A 537 -4.45 -15.62 3.93
C LEU A 537 -4.48 -15.48 5.44
N CYS A 538 -3.97 -16.50 6.13
CA CYS A 538 -3.76 -16.49 7.58
C CYS A 538 -2.28 -16.32 7.92
N PRO A 539 -1.89 -15.34 8.76
CA PRO A 539 -0.51 -15.21 9.22
C PRO A 539 -0.17 -16.28 10.24
N VAL A 540 0.99 -16.91 10.07
CA VAL A 540 1.48 -18.01 10.89
C VAL A 540 2.97 -17.86 11.16
N PRO A 541 3.46 -17.98 12.42
CA PRO A 541 4.88 -18.00 12.68
C PRO A 541 5.59 -19.15 11.95
N VAL A 542 6.75 -18.84 11.33
CA VAL A 542 7.58 -19.82 10.60
C VAL A 542 7.79 -21.10 11.40
N GLU A 543 8.16 -20.95 12.68
CA GLU A 543 8.42 -22.09 13.57
C GLU A 543 7.17 -22.98 13.76
N GLN A 544 6.01 -22.37 13.86
CA GLN A 544 4.76 -23.13 14.02
C GLN A 544 4.36 -23.84 12.73
N LEU A 545 4.56 -23.21 11.57
CA LEU A 545 4.33 -23.89 10.30
C LEU A 545 5.31 -25.03 10.08
N HIS A 546 6.59 -24.87 10.48
CA HIS A 546 7.60 -25.93 10.43
C HIS A 546 7.19 -27.12 11.29
N ARG A 547 6.77 -26.88 12.55
CA ARG A 547 6.27 -27.94 13.44
C ARG A 547 5.01 -28.61 12.91
N PHE A 548 4.12 -27.84 12.27
CA PHE A 548 2.92 -28.37 11.62
C PHE A 548 3.28 -29.28 10.43
N ALA A 549 4.17 -28.81 9.55
CA ALA A 549 4.62 -29.56 8.36
C ALA A 549 5.39 -30.84 8.71
N SER A 550 6.01 -30.90 9.90
CA SER A 550 6.74 -32.08 10.38
C SER A 550 5.83 -33.22 10.83
N GLN A 551 4.52 -33.01 10.95
CA GLN A 551 3.56 -34.06 11.32
C GLN A 551 3.25 -34.97 10.12
N ARG A 552 3.12 -36.29 10.36
CA ARG A 552 3.03 -37.33 9.31
C ARG A 552 1.91 -37.11 8.28
N ASP A 553 0.79 -36.55 8.70
CA ASP A 553 -0.41 -36.41 7.85
C ASP A 553 -0.62 -34.98 7.33
N ARG A 554 0.38 -34.12 7.45
CA ARG A 554 0.28 -32.71 7.07
C ARG A 554 1.05 -32.44 5.79
N SER A 555 0.39 -31.85 4.78
CA SER A 555 1.04 -31.46 3.53
C SER A 555 0.98 -29.96 3.34
N VAL A 556 2.18 -29.37 3.34
CA VAL A 556 2.39 -27.97 3.07
C VAL A 556 3.07 -27.84 1.70
N TRP A 557 2.63 -26.93 0.86
CA TRP A 557 3.11 -26.74 -0.50
C TRP A 557 3.49 -25.28 -0.74
N ARG A 558 4.52 -25.09 -1.55
CA ARG A 558 4.96 -23.79 -2.05
C ARG A 558 4.98 -23.81 -3.56
N TRP A 559 4.61 -22.69 -4.17
CA TRP A 559 4.75 -22.54 -5.62
C TRP A 559 6.22 -22.33 -5.99
N ASP A 560 6.72 -23.14 -6.91
CA ASP A 560 8.04 -22.92 -7.52
C ASP A 560 7.88 -22.07 -8.78
N GLN A 561 8.39 -20.84 -8.74
CA GLN A 561 8.27 -19.87 -9.82
C GLN A 561 9.00 -20.33 -11.09
N LEU A 562 10.18 -20.95 -10.92
CA LEU A 562 11.02 -21.39 -12.04
C LEU A 562 10.47 -22.68 -12.66
N GLY A 563 10.04 -23.62 -11.84
CA GLY A 563 9.50 -24.90 -12.29
C GLY A 563 8.04 -24.85 -12.73
N GLY A 564 7.28 -23.80 -12.38
CA GLY A 564 5.89 -23.64 -12.72
C GLY A 564 4.98 -24.72 -12.10
N HIS A 565 5.29 -25.18 -10.88
CA HIS A 565 4.51 -26.20 -10.18
C HIS A 565 4.64 -26.12 -8.67
N TRP A 566 3.74 -26.79 -7.96
CA TRP A 566 3.79 -26.88 -6.51
C TRP A 566 4.81 -27.90 -6.04
N VAL A 567 5.65 -27.49 -5.07
CA VAL A 567 6.68 -28.32 -4.44
C VAL A 567 6.47 -28.38 -2.93
N ARG A 568 6.85 -29.50 -2.33
CA ARG A 568 6.97 -29.58 -0.86
C ARG A 568 8.23 -28.85 -0.43
N PRO A 569 8.13 -27.81 0.43
CA PRO A 569 9.30 -27.05 0.85
C PRO A 569 10.19 -27.89 1.76
N GLU A 570 11.50 -27.92 1.49
CA GLU A 570 12.50 -28.46 2.42
C GLU A 570 12.74 -27.48 3.57
N VAL A 571 12.67 -26.18 3.29
CA VAL A 571 12.82 -25.10 4.25
C VAL A 571 11.65 -24.12 4.11
N ILE A 572 11.13 -23.67 5.26
CA ILE A 572 10.08 -22.64 5.30
C ILE A 572 10.76 -21.30 5.50
N TYR A 573 10.58 -20.41 4.51
CA TYR A 573 11.14 -19.06 4.51
C TYR A 573 10.12 -18.02 4.94
N PRO A 574 10.54 -17.00 5.72
CA PRO A 574 9.70 -15.86 6.08
C PRO A 574 9.12 -15.15 4.85
N GLY A 575 7.96 -14.52 5.00
CA GLY A 575 7.34 -13.73 3.94
C GLY A 575 6.70 -14.53 2.80
N GLN A 576 6.95 -15.83 2.70
CA GLN A 576 6.40 -16.70 1.66
C GLN A 576 4.95 -17.11 1.93
N VAL A 577 4.27 -17.52 0.85
CA VAL A 577 2.90 -18.04 0.90
C VAL A 577 2.91 -19.56 0.71
N TYR A 578 2.18 -20.25 1.57
CA TYR A 578 2.10 -21.71 1.57
C TYR A 578 0.67 -22.19 1.48
N LEU A 579 0.44 -23.22 0.68
CA LEU A 579 -0.84 -23.90 0.51
C LEU A 579 -0.89 -25.13 1.42
N ILE A 580 -1.99 -25.27 2.15
CA ILE A 580 -2.30 -26.42 2.99
C ILE A 580 -3.51 -27.14 2.40
N HIS A 581 -3.44 -28.48 2.32
CA HIS A 581 -4.57 -29.29 1.90
C HIS A 581 -5.70 -29.23 2.93
N ALA A 582 -6.91 -29.01 2.45
CA ALA A 582 -8.16 -29.06 3.21
C ALA A 582 -9.14 -30.01 2.53
N GLU A 583 -9.93 -30.73 3.31
CA GLU A 583 -11.06 -31.49 2.77
C GLU A 583 -12.28 -30.55 2.65
N GLU A 584 -13.03 -30.67 1.57
CA GLU A 584 -14.28 -29.95 1.41
C GLU A 584 -15.44 -30.89 1.77
N LYS A 585 -16.27 -30.43 2.67
CA LYS A 585 -17.46 -31.16 3.11
C LYS A 585 -18.62 -30.20 3.37
N ASP A 586 -19.78 -30.48 2.79
CA ASP A 586 -21.00 -29.69 2.92
C ASP A 586 -20.78 -28.19 2.56
N GLY A 587 -19.94 -27.90 1.56
CA GLY A 587 -19.60 -26.52 1.14
C GLY A 587 -18.68 -25.77 2.09
N LEU A 588 -18.05 -26.44 3.07
CA LEU A 588 -17.07 -25.91 3.98
C LEU A 588 -15.72 -26.59 3.79
N LEU A 589 -14.63 -25.80 3.94
CA LEU A 589 -13.27 -26.33 3.99
C LEU A 589 -12.95 -26.74 5.41
N LEU A 590 -12.60 -28.02 5.62
CA LEU A 590 -12.07 -28.50 6.88
C LEU A 590 -10.57 -28.14 6.95
N THR A 591 -10.24 -27.14 7.74
CA THR A 591 -8.91 -26.47 7.74
C THR A 591 -8.00 -27.03 8.85
N PRO A 592 -7.03 -27.92 8.53
CA PRO A 592 -6.07 -28.36 9.50
C PRO A 592 -5.18 -27.18 9.97
N GLY A 593 -4.95 -27.07 11.27
CA GLY A 593 -4.18 -25.97 11.83
C GLY A 593 -4.97 -24.68 12.04
N TYR A 594 -6.26 -24.64 11.72
CA TYR A 594 -7.07 -23.44 11.87
C TYR A 594 -8.47 -23.72 12.42
N ASP A 595 -8.96 -22.84 13.28
CA ASP A 595 -10.31 -22.85 13.80
C ASP A 595 -10.88 -21.41 13.78
N PRO A 596 -12.08 -21.16 13.24
CA PRO A 596 -12.64 -19.82 13.13
C PRO A 596 -12.88 -19.12 14.48
N ARG A 597 -12.96 -19.89 15.60
CA ARG A 597 -13.14 -19.35 16.95
C ARG A 597 -11.82 -19.02 17.65
N TYR A 598 -10.72 -19.71 17.28
CA TYR A 598 -9.43 -19.63 17.97
C TYR A 598 -8.27 -19.19 17.07
N GLY A 599 -8.49 -19.05 15.76
CA GLY A 599 -7.45 -18.75 14.79
C GLY A 599 -6.48 -19.91 14.56
N TRP A 600 -5.27 -19.60 14.08
CA TRP A 600 -4.23 -20.60 13.84
C TRP A 600 -3.74 -21.25 15.14
N GLY A 601 -3.60 -22.56 15.11
CA GLY A 601 -2.99 -23.39 16.14
C GLY A 601 -2.72 -24.79 15.61
N ILE A 602 -1.53 -25.34 15.83
CA ILE A 602 -1.05 -26.61 15.22
C ILE A 602 -2.05 -27.75 15.38
N SER A 603 -2.74 -27.84 16.52
CA SER A 603 -3.74 -28.86 16.81
C SER A 603 -5.18 -28.46 16.47
N HIS A 604 -5.40 -27.27 15.95
CA HIS A 604 -6.74 -26.83 15.58
C HIS A 604 -7.22 -27.52 14.30
N ALA A 605 -8.53 -27.74 14.24
CA ALA A 605 -9.22 -28.22 13.05
C ALA A 605 -10.63 -27.64 13.09
N GLY A 606 -10.95 -26.76 12.19
CA GLY A 606 -12.24 -26.09 12.06
C GLY A 606 -12.78 -26.21 10.65
N ALA A 607 -14.02 -25.75 10.45
CA ALA A 607 -14.66 -25.65 9.17
C ALA A 607 -14.92 -24.19 8.85
N VAL A 608 -14.53 -23.75 7.65
CA VAL A 608 -14.68 -22.37 7.19
C VAL A 608 -15.28 -22.35 5.78
N PRO A 609 -16.10 -21.33 5.44
CA PRO A 609 -16.54 -21.17 4.07
C PRO A 609 -15.33 -20.89 3.16
N PRO A 610 -15.30 -21.44 1.93
CA PRO A 610 -14.34 -21.01 0.93
C PRO A 610 -14.58 -19.52 0.63
N VAL A 611 -13.49 -18.77 0.51
CA VAL A 611 -13.57 -17.37 0.07
C VAL A 611 -13.89 -17.39 -1.43
N ALA A 612 -14.97 -16.72 -1.84
CA ALA A 612 -15.27 -16.56 -3.25
C ALA A 612 -14.10 -15.79 -3.88
N THR A 613 -13.34 -16.48 -4.72
CA THR A 613 -12.28 -15.83 -5.51
C THR A 613 -12.97 -14.81 -6.41
N SER A 614 -12.75 -13.53 -6.16
CA SER A 614 -13.24 -12.50 -7.06
C SER A 614 -12.51 -12.68 -8.39
N LEU A 615 -13.22 -13.16 -9.39
CA LEU A 615 -12.72 -13.32 -10.78
C LEU A 615 -12.29 -11.99 -11.41
N GLN A 616 -12.40 -10.90 -10.68
CA GLN A 616 -12.01 -9.55 -11.09
C GLN A 616 -10.62 -9.11 -10.62
N ALA A 617 -9.91 -9.88 -9.81
CA ALA A 617 -8.49 -9.64 -9.61
C ALA A 617 -7.79 -9.86 -10.95
N GLN A 618 -7.45 -8.79 -11.64
CA GLN A 618 -6.62 -8.85 -12.83
C GLN A 618 -5.39 -9.71 -12.50
N PRO A 619 -4.97 -10.61 -13.38
CA PRO A 619 -3.78 -11.41 -13.15
C PRO A 619 -2.61 -10.45 -12.96
N ARG A 620 -2.04 -10.40 -11.76
CA ARG A 620 -0.71 -9.87 -11.56
C ARG A 620 0.24 -10.88 -12.18
N ASP A 621 0.45 -10.76 -13.47
CA ASP A 621 1.49 -11.51 -14.14
C ASP A 621 2.83 -10.95 -13.68
N ASP A 622 3.41 -11.61 -12.68
CA ASP A 622 4.85 -11.55 -12.38
C ASP A 622 5.69 -12.20 -13.50
N ASP A 623 5.07 -12.54 -14.62
CA ASP A 623 5.78 -12.99 -15.80
C ASP A 623 6.55 -11.80 -16.37
N GLU A 624 7.86 -11.77 -16.11
CA GLU A 624 8.84 -10.84 -16.69
C GLU A 624 8.72 -10.71 -18.22
N TYR A 625 7.89 -11.51 -18.83
CA TYR A 625 7.78 -11.74 -20.26
C TYR A 625 6.52 -11.14 -20.90
N ASP A 626 5.48 -10.82 -20.12
CA ASP A 626 4.20 -10.37 -20.67
C ASP A 626 3.85 -8.94 -20.22
N ASP A 627 4.34 -7.96 -20.99
CA ASP A 627 4.04 -6.53 -20.79
C ASP A 627 3.14 -5.94 -21.88
N GLU A 628 2.54 -6.80 -22.66
CA GLU A 628 1.62 -6.37 -23.72
C GLU A 628 0.26 -5.96 -23.19
N GLY A 629 -0.01 -6.19 -21.90
CA GLY A 629 -1.25 -5.77 -21.25
C GLY A 629 -1.60 -4.30 -21.42
N LEU A 630 -0.59 -3.43 -21.42
CA LEU A 630 -0.77 -1.98 -21.66
C LEU A 630 -1.02 -1.63 -23.14
N SER A 631 -0.69 -2.52 -24.07
CA SER A 631 -0.97 -2.37 -25.50
C SER A 631 -2.26 -3.07 -25.94
N ILE A 632 -2.89 -3.82 -25.03
CA ILE A 632 -4.19 -4.46 -25.26
C ILE A 632 -5.29 -3.48 -24.87
N THR A 633 -6.07 -3.05 -25.85
CA THR A 633 -7.19 -2.12 -25.71
C THR A 633 -8.46 -2.66 -26.35
N GLY A 634 -9.58 -1.96 -26.20
CA GLY A 634 -10.82 -2.31 -26.90
C GLY A 634 -10.82 -2.07 -28.39
N SER A 635 -9.89 -1.20 -28.88
CA SER A 635 -9.83 -0.76 -30.29
C SER A 635 -8.43 -0.75 -30.84
N PHE A 636 -8.31 -0.68 -32.17
CA PHE A 636 -7.03 -0.46 -32.87
C PHE A 636 -6.65 1.01 -32.81
N GLN A 637 -5.35 1.29 -32.64
CA GLN A 637 -4.76 2.61 -32.78
C GLN A 637 -3.44 2.51 -33.52
N SER A 638 -3.19 3.45 -34.41
CA SER A 638 -1.85 3.67 -34.98
C SER A 638 -0.90 4.29 -33.94
N ILE A 639 0.40 4.22 -34.20
CA ILE A 639 1.42 4.90 -33.39
C ILE A 639 1.13 6.40 -33.35
N ALA A 640 0.76 7.00 -34.50
CA ALA A 640 0.44 8.41 -34.58
C ALA A 640 -0.74 8.82 -33.69
N GLU A 641 -1.88 8.13 -33.82
CA GLU A 641 -3.09 8.40 -33.02
C GLU A 641 -2.85 8.24 -31.52
N HIS A 642 -2.23 7.13 -31.12
CA HIS A 642 -1.90 6.92 -29.72
C HIS A 642 -0.99 8.01 -29.18
N THR A 643 0.07 8.35 -29.90
CA THR A 643 1.02 9.39 -29.49
C THR A 643 0.36 10.77 -29.39
N ASP A 644 -0.55 11.12 -30.32
CA ASP A 644 -1.32 12.38 -30.22
C ASP A 644 -2.24 12.40 -29.01
N HIS A 645 -2.86 11.28 -28.64
CA HIS A 645 -3.62 11.14 -27.41
C HIS A 645 -2.73 11.35 -26.17
N VAL A 646 -1.54 10.73 -26.13
CA VAL A 646 -0.58 10.90 -25.03
C VAL A 646 -0.12 12.35 -24.90
N CYS A 647 0.23 13.00 -26.00
CA CYS A 647 0.61 14.42 -26.04
C CYS A 647 -0.53 15.33 -25.54
N THR A 648 -1.78 15.03 -25.92
CA THR A 648 -2.97 15.75 -25.45
C THR A 648 -3.17 15.60 -23.95
N GLN A 649 -3.06 14.38 -23.41
CA GLN A 649 -3.14 14.15 -21.97
C GLN A 649 -2.01 14.85 -21.22
N LEU A 650 -0.79 14.77 -21.73
CA LEU A 650 0.34 15.44 -21.12
C LEU A 650 0.13 16.96 -21.08
N ALA A 651 -0.35 17.56 -22.17
CA ALA A 651 -0.67 18.99 -22.22
C ALA A 651 -1.76 19.39 -21.20
N SER A 652 -2.66 18.48 -20.82
CA SER A 652 -3.67 18.71 -19.78
C SER A 652 -3.11 18.61 -18.34
N ILE A 653 -2.07 17.81 -18.14
CA ILE A 653 -1.40 17.58 -16.84
C ILE A 653 -0.42 18.70 -16.52
N LEU A 654 0.47 19.05 -17.47
CA LEU A 654 1.61 19.94 -17.26
C LEU A 654 1.28 21.29 -16.61
N PRO A 655 0.20 22.01 -16.98
CA PRO A 655 -0.12 23.28 -16.32
C PRO A 655 -0.52 23.17 -14.86
N LYS A 656 -0.82 21.98 -14.40
CA LYS A 656 -1.35 21.71 -13.05
C LYS A 656 -0.32 21.09 -12.11
N VAL A 657 0.83 20.68 -12.61
CA VAL A 657 1.89 20.02 -11.84
C VAL A 657 3.13 20.90 -11.74
N ASP A 658 3.99 20.64 -10.77
CA ASP A 658 5.22 21.42 -10.58
C ASP A 658 6.34 20.88 -11.49
N VAL A 659 6.40 21.43 -12.70
CA VAL A 659 7.48 21.19 -13.66
C VAL A 659 7.92 22.52 -14.27
N SER A 660 9.21 22.68 -14.49
CA SER A 660 9.74 23.85 -15.17
C SER A 660 9.34 23.85 -16.65
N PRO A 661 9.28 25.03 -17.32
CA PRO A 661 9.00 25.09 -18.75
C PRO A 661 9.95 24.22 -19.60
N ARG A 662 11.22 24.11 -19.19
CA ARG A 662 12.20 23.27 -19.88
C ARG A 662 11.93 21.79 -19.70
N GLU A 663 11.60 21.34 -18.50
CA GLU A 663 11.20 19.95 -18.23
C GLU A 663 9.90 19.60 -18.96
N ALA A 664 8.93 20.52 -19.02
CA ALA A 664 7.70 20.34 -19.78
C ALA A 664 7.99 20.12 -21.27
N HIS A 665 8.91 20.88 -21.84
CA HIS A 665 9.36 20.70 -23.22
C HIS A 665 10.00 19.31 -23.45
N LEU A 666 10.89 18.87 -22.54
CA LEU A 666 11.53 17.56 -22.62
C LEU A 666 10.55 16.40 -22.42
N LEU A 667 9.55 16.57 -21.56
CA LEU A 667 8.44 15.62 -21.42
C LEU A 667 7.60 15.51 -22.70
N CYS A 668 7.27 16.64 -23.34
CA CYS A 668 6.55 16.64 -24.63
C CYS A 668 7.36 15.94 -25.72
N LEU A 669 8.66 16.19 -25.77
CA LEU A 669 9.57 15.50 -26.69
C LEU A 669 9.59 14.00 -26.40
N SER A 670 9.73 13.59 -25.14
CA SER A 670 9.69 12.17 -24.73
C SER A 670 8.37 11.50 -25.09
N ALA A 671 7.23 12.19 -24.88
CA ALA A 671 5.91 11.69 -25.26
C ALA A 671 5.77 11.50 -26.79
N ARG A 672 6.40 12.37 -27.58
CA ARG A 672 6.37 12.23 -29.04
C ARG A 672 7.15 11.00 -29.55
N TRP A 673 8.24 10.63 -28.87
CA TRP A 673 9.16 9.58 -29.33
C TRP A 673 9.02 8.24 -28.60
N HIS A 674 8.19 8.12 -27.56
CA HIS A 674 8.17 6.96 -26.66
C HIS A 674 7.86 5.64 -27.37
N ASP A 675 6.98 5.66 -28.34
CA ASP A 675 6.42 4.49 -29.03
C ASP A 675 7.01 4.20 -30.42
N LEU A 676 8.03 4.94 -30.86
CA LEU A 676 8.67 4.71 -32.18
C LEU A 676 9.06 3.24 -32.38
N GLY A 677 9.60 2.58 -31.33
CA GLY A 677 10.02 1.18 -31.40
C GLY A 677 8.91 0.18 -31.74
N LYS A 678 7.63 0.56 -31.57
CA LYS A 678 6.49 -0.27 -31.98
C LYS A 678 6.41 -0.44 -33.52
N SER A 679 7.02 0.44 -34.30
CA SER A 679 7.13 0.27 -35.76
C SER A 679 8.03 -0.89 -36.19
N HIS A 680 8.83 -1.44 -35.25
CA HIS A 680 9.71 -2.56 -35.54
C HIS A 680 8.92 -3.84 -35.85
N GLU A 681 9.41 -4.61 -36.84
CA GLU A 681 8.73 -5.83 -37.29
C GLU A 681 8.47 -6.85 -36.17
N ALA A 682 9.40 -6.97 -35.21
CA ALA A 682 9.26 -7.88 -34.04
C ALA A 682 8.10 -7.49 -33.11
N PHE A 683 7.65 -6.23 -33.13
CA PHE A 683 6.43 -5.80 -32.43
C PHE A 683 5.19 -6.02 -33.32
N GLN A 684 5.24 -5.55 -34.58
CA GLN A 684 4.10 -5.63 -35.49
C GLN A 684 3.65 -7.07 -35.77
N ILE A 685 4.58 -8.03 -35.85
CA ILE A 685 4.26 -9.44 -36.06
C ILE A 685 3.43 -10.05 -34.92
N LYS A 686 3.46 -9.48 -33.73
CA LYS A 686 2.63 -9.92 -32.61
C LYS A 686 1.16 -9.54 -32.76
N ILE A 687 0.86 -8.56 -33.63
CA ILE A 687 -0.51 -8.08 -33.93
C ILE A 687 -0.97 -8.60 -35.29
N SER A 688 -0.32 -9.59 -35.83
CA SER A 688 -0.59 -10.09 -37.18
C SER A 688 -1.77 -11.06 -37.28
N ASP A 689 -2.18 -11.30 -38.50
CA ASP A 689 -3.38 -11.95 -39.03
C ASP A 689 -3.61 -13.43 -38.66
N GLY A 690 -3.10 -13.91 -37.54
CA GLY A 690 -3.50 -15.23 -36.99
C GLY A 690 -2.97 -16.48 -37.71
N GLU A 691 -2.05 -16.37 -38.68
CA GLU A 691 -1.28 -17.55 -39.15
C GLU A 691 -0.36 -18.12 -38.07
N LEU A 692 -0.12 -17.34 -37.02
CA LEU A 692 0.73 -17.72 -35.90
C LEU A 692 -0.02 -18.34 -34.71
N PHE A 693 -1.35 -18.36 -34.71
CA PHE A 693 -2.12 -19.05 -33.67
C PHE A 693 -1.95 -20.56 -33.75
N THR A 694 -1.71 -21.19 -32.63
CA THR A 694 -1.62 -22.64 -32.54
C THR A 694 -3.04 -23.27 -32.69
N ASP A 695 -3.14 -24.49 -33.22
CA ASP A 695 -4.42 -25.20 -33.43
C ASP A 695 -5.26 -25.43 -32.14
N LYS A 696 -4.77 -25.00 -30.99
CA LYS A 696 -5.41 -25.20 -29.68
C LYS A 696 -6.23 -24.02 -29.17
N GLU A 697 -6.12 -22.82 -29.77
CA GLU A 697 -6.91 -21.66 -29.39
C GLU A 697 -7.94 -21.28 -30.48
N PRO A 698 -9.20 -21.00 -30.10
CA PRO A 698 -10.21 -20.58 -31.06
C PRO A 698 -9.79 -19.24 -31.68
N ARG A 699 -9.74 -19.20 -32.99
CA ARG A 699 -9.48 -17.97 -33.77
C ARG A 699 -10.56 -16.92 -33.45
N PRO A 700 -10.20 -15.67 -33.15
CA PRO A 700 -11.19 -14.62 -32.99
C PRO A 700 -11.97 -14.43 -34.29
N LYS A 701 -13.29 -14.23 -34.18
CA LYS A 701 -14.12 -13.88 -35.34
C LYS A 701 -13.67 -12.50 -35.83
N ARG A 702 -13.22 -12.45 -37.09
CA ARG A 702 -12.81 -11.20 -37.75
C ARG A 702 -14.02 -10.33 -37.94
N ASP A 703 -14.00 -9.13 -37.34
CA ASP A 703 -14.96 -8.08 -37.70
C ASP A 703 -14.47 -7.27 -38.92
N GLY A 704 -15.37 -6.43 -39.48
CA GLY A 704 -15.03 -5.62 -40.66
C GLY A 704 -13.86 -4.65 -40.45
N ARG A 705 -13.57 -4.29 -39.17
CA ARG A 705 -12.49 -3.36 -38.78
C ARG A 705 -11.09 -3.92 -39.02
N TRP A 706 -10.92 -5.25 -38.84
CA TRP A 706 -9.62 -5.88 -39.11
C TRP A 706 -9.12 -5.71 -40.54
N LYS A 707 -10.04 -5.66 -41.54
CA LYS A 707 -9.67 -5.52 -42.95
C LYS A 707 -8.98 -4.17 -43.25
N GLU A 708 -9.28 -3.14 -42.46
CA GLU A 708 -8.65 -1.83 -42.58
C GLU A 708 -7.23 -1.81 -42.02
N TRP A 709 -6.97 -2.65 -41.03
CA TRP A 709 -5.69 -2.72 -40.33
C TRP A 709 -4.77 -3.85 -40.83
N ALA A 710 -5.31 -4.79 -41.61
CA ALA A 710 -4.53 -5.90 -42.18
C ALA A 710 -3.41 -5.35 -43.11
N GLY A 711 -2.16 -5.62 -42.73
CA GLY A 711 -0.97 -5.13 -43.48
C GLY A 711 -0.43 -3.78 -43.02
N CYS A 712 -1.08 -3.07 -42.08
CA CYS A 712 -0.50 -1.91 -41.42
C CYS A 712 0.73 -2.32 -40.61
N ARG A 713 1.79 -1.48 -40.65
CA ARG A 713 3.05 -1.69 -39.92
C ARG A 713 3.29 -0.61 -38.86
N ASP A 714 2.23 0.07 -38.46
CA ASP A 714 2.30 1.18 -37.50
C ASP A 714 1.23 1.11 -36.41
N VAL A 715 0.76 -0.11 -36.10
CA VAL A 715 -0.22 -0.35 -35.03
C VAL A 715 0.45 -0.25 -33.65
N ALA A 716 -0.07 0.63 -32.78
CA ALA A 716 0.40 0.77 -31.40
C ALA A 716 -0.41 -0.04 -30.42
N LYS A 717 -1.74 -0.13 -30.64
CA LYS A 717 -2.71 -0.79 -29.75
C LYS A 717 -3.67 -1.64 -30.56
N ALA A 718 -4.08 -2.78 -29.98
CA ALA A 718 -5.02 -3.70 -30.62
C ALA A 718 -5.87 -4.45 -29.60
N PRO A 719 -7.08 -4.92 -29.93
CA PRO A 719 -7.90 -5.75 -29.07
C PRO A 719 -7.24 -7.09 -28.74
N LYS A 720 -7.51 -7.62 -27.53
CA LYS A 720 -6.89 -8.84 -26.99
C LYS A 720 -6.89 -10.02 -27.95
N GLY A 721 -7.96 -10.21 -28.74
CA GLY A 721 -8.08 -11.31 -29.67
C GLY A 721 -7.14 -11.28 -30.90
N PHE A 722 -6.41 -10.16 -31.08
CA PHE A 722 -5.49 -9.99 -32.21
C PHE A 722 -4.01 -10.09 -31.82
N TRP A 723 -3.70 -10.38 -30.55
CA TRP A 723 -2.36 -10.52 -30.05
C TRP A 723 -1.90 -11.98 -30.07
N THR A 724 -0.70 -12.20 -30.59
CA THR A 724 -0.01 -13.49 -30.55
C THR A 724 1.08 -13.45 -29.49
N LEU A 725 0.87 -14.15 -28.36
CA LEU A 725 1.82 -14.18 -27.24
C LEU A 725 2.89 -15.28 -27.40
N HIS A 726 2.62 -16.29 -28.22
CA HIS A 726 3.50 -17.44 -28.45
C HIS A 726 3.64 -17.71 -29.95
N GLY A 727 4.79 -17.32 -30.51
CA GLY A 727 5.13 -17.57 -31.92
C GLY A 727 6.42 -18.36 -32.09
N LYS A 728 6.64 -18.92 -33.29
CA LYS A 728 7.91 -19.57 -33.64
C LYS A 728 8.96 -18.54 -34.02
N ALA A 729 10.19 -18.72 -33.51
CA ALA A 729 11.31 -17.83 -33.82
C ALA A 729 11.63 -17.78 -35.32
N ASP A 730 11.28 -18.83 -36.09
CA ASP A 730 11.53 -18.93 -37.53
C ASP A 730 10.71 -17.89 -38.35
N HIS A 731 9.69 -17.31 -37.76
CA HIS A 731 8.83 -16.28 -38.36
C HIS A 731 9.13 -14.86 -37.88
N GLY A 732 10.32 -14.60 -37.31
CA GLY A 732 10.69 -13.27 -36.79
C GLY A 732 10.13 -12.94 -35.41
N PHE A 733 9.36 -13.85 -34.78
CA PHE A 733 8.82 -13.64 -33.45
C PHE A 733 9.94 -13.55 -32.39
N ARG A 734 9.92 -12.48 -31.61
CA ARG A 734 10.88 -12.27 -30.50
C ARG A 734 10.12 -12.11 -29.19
N ARG A 735 10.19 -13.11 -28.33
CA ARG A 735 9.42 -13.21 -27.09
C ARG A 735 9.57 -11.99 -26.16
N CYS A 736 10.74 -11.42 -26.08
CA CYS A 736 11.09 -10.39 -25.10
C CYS A 736 11.32 -9.02 -25.77
N PHE A 737 10.80 -8.78 -26.98
CA PHE A 737 11.05 -7.52 -27.68
C PHE A 737 10.49 -6.33 -26.90
N ARG A 738 11.34 -5.37 -26.55
CA ARG A 738 11.02 -4.13 -25.82
C ARG A 738 11.12 -2.94 -26.75
N HIS A 739 9.96 -2.42 -27.14
CA HIS A 739 9.85 -1.26 -28.02
C HIS A 739 10.40 0.01 -27.36
N GLU A 740 10.27 0.15 -26.04
CA GLU A 740 10.81 1.27 -25.27
C GLU A 740 12.34 1.36 -25.36
N LEU A 741 13.05 0.23 -25.38
CA LEU A 741 14.50 0.20 -25.61
C LEU A 741 14.84 0.63 -27.04
N ALA A 742 14.11 0.10 -28.03
CA ALA A 742 14.30 0.45 -29.42
C ALA A 742 14.07 1.96 -29.65
N SER A 743 13.00 2.52 -29.06
CA SER A 743 12.71 3.96 -29.12
C SER A 743 13.81 4.79 -28.48
N ALA A 744 14.30 4.41 -27.30
CA ALA A 744 15.33 5.15 -26.58
C ALA A 744 16.68 5.14 -27.32
N LEU A 745 17.09 4.00 -27.89
CA LEU A 745 18.28 3.90 -28.73
C LEU A 745 18.16 4.76 -30.00
N ALA A 746 16.97 4.79 -30.60
CA ALA A 746 16.72 5.64 -31.75
C ALA A 746 16.84 7.13 -31.42
N VAL A 747 16.32 7.56 -30.26
CA VAL A 747 16.46 8.95 -29.77
C VAL A 747 17.93 9.32 -29.59
N LEU A 748 18.75 8.46 -28.99
CA LEU A 748 20.17 8.73 -28.73
C LEU A 748 21.00 8.79 -30.01
N GLN A 749 20.57 8.11 -31.09
CA GLN A 749 21.31 8.04 -32.34
C GLN A 749 21.01 9.17 -33.33
N ARG A 750 19.87 9.90 -33.10
CA ARG A 750 19.40 10.90 -34.06
C ARG A 750 20.04 12.27 -33.88
N PRO A 751 20.29 13.01 -34.98
CA PRO A 751 20.58 14.43 -34.90
C PRO A 751 19.45 15.20 -34.24
N HIS A 752 19.75 16.30 -33.59
CA HIS A 752 18.75 17.10 -32.87
C HIS A 752 17.65 17.66 -33.79
N GLU A 753 17.99 17.99 -35.01
CA GLU A 753 17.04 18.49 -36.02
C GLU A 753 15.98 17.43 -36.35
N GLU A 754 16.36 16.15 -36.41
CA GLU A 754 15.40 15.05 -36.62
C GLU A 754 14.49 14.83 -35.39
N LEU A 755 14.95 15.18 -34.18
CA LEU A 755 14.13 15.18 -32.98
C LEU A 755 13.14 16.37 -32.95
N GLY A 756 13.27 17.34 -33.86
CA GLY A 756 12.45 18.54 -33.92
C GLY A 756 12.87 19.64 -32.95
N VAL A 757 14.15 19.66 -32.56
CA VAL A 757 14.75 20.66 -31.67
C VAL A 757 16.06 21.17 -32.24
N GLU A 758 16.39 22.45 -31.97
CA GLU A 758 17.64 23.05 -32.50
C GLU A 758 18.87 22.44 -31.82
N GLN A 759 18.83 22.34 -30.47
CA GLN A 759 19.93 21.76 -29.69
C GLN A 759 19.45 21.30 -28.30
N LEU A 760 19.97 20.17 -27.87
CA LEU A 760 19.85 19.66 -26.49
C LEU A 760 21.24 19.56 -25.86
N ALA A 761 21.35 19.90 -24.59
CA ALA A 761 22.52 19.50 -23.82
C ALA A 761 22.54 17.96 -23.62
N ASP A 762 23.71 17.38 -23.38
CA ASP A 762 23.86 15.94 -23.21
C ASP A 762 22.96 15.38 -22.11
N ASP A 763 22.85 16.07 -20.98
CA ASP A 763 22.00 15.64 -19.87
C ASP A 763 20.49 15.74 -20.23
N GLU A 764 20.11 16.67 -21.10
CA GLU A 764 18.74 16.78 -21.60
C GLU A 764 18.38 15.66 -22.59
N LEU A 765 19.28 15.34 -23.50
CA LEU A 765 19.14 14.20 -24.41
C LEU A 765 19.07 12.89 -23.61
N ASN A 766 19.93 12.74 -22.59
CA ASN A 766 19.90 11.58 -21.69
C ASN A 766 18.59 11.51 -20.92
N LEU A 767 18.02 12.63 -20.50
CA LEU A 767 16.71 12.65 -19.82
C LEU A 767 15.58 12.19 -20.77
N VAL A 768 15.56 12.70 -22.00
CA VAL A 768 14.56 12.25 -23.00
C VAL A 768 14.70 10.74 -23.25
N ALA A 769 15.93 10.25 -23.49
CA ALA A 769 16.18 8.84 -23.72
C ALA A 769 15.79 7.98 -22.50
N TYR A 770 16.08 8.44 -21.28
CA TYR A 770 15.67 7.76 -20.06
C TYR A 770 14.15 7.66 -19.94
N LEU A 771 13.44 8.79 -20.12
CA LEU A 771 11.97 8.82 -20.00
C LEU A 771 11.32 7.91 -21.04
N VAL A 772 11.85 7.88 -22.27
CA VAL A 772 11.41 6.98 -23.34
C VAL A 772 11.69 5.51 -22.98
N ALA A 773 12.85 5.18 -22.41
CA ALA A 773 13.17 3.81 -22.00
C ALA A 773 12.35 3.34 -20.79
N ALA A 774 12.08 4.25 -19.84
CA ALA A 774 11.52 3.93 -18.54
C ALA A 774 9.99 3.93 -18.49
N HIS A 775 9.28 4.38 -19.55
CA HIS A 775 7.83 4.57 -19.53
C HIS A 775 7.04 3.27 -19.24
N HIS A 776 7.62 2.08 -19.40
CA HIS A 776 7.09 0.80 -18.96
C HIS A 776 7.77 0.25 -17.68
N GLY A 777 8.79 0.94 -17.13
CA GLY A 777 9.49 0.56 -15.91
C GLY A 777 10.40 -0.67 -16.02
N LYS A 778 10.68 -1.18 -17.22
CA LYS A 778 11.47 -2.39 -17.45
C LYS A 778 12.93 -2.11 -17.88
N VAL A 779 13.20 -0.99 -18.54
CA VAL A 779 14.52 -0.54 -18.94
C VAL A 779 14.79 0.79 -18.25
N ARG A 780 15.74 0.81 -17.34
CA ARG A 780 16.05 2.02 -16.57
C ARG A 780 17.55 2.30 -16.52
N LEU A 781 18.26 1.85 -15.50
CA LEU A 781 19.68 2.17 -15.33
C LEU A 781 20.62 1.27 -16.14
N SER A 782 20.17 0.12 -16.61
CA SER A 782 21.01 -0.81 -17.36
C SER A 782 20.28 -1.46 -18.53
N ILE A 783 21.01 -1.73 -19.60
CA ILE A 783 20.56 -2.55 -20.72
C ILE A 783 21.20 -3.92 -20.55
N ARG A 784 20.38 -4.95 -20.34
CA ARG A 784 20.84 -6.33 -20.10
C ARG A 784 20.06 -7.34 -20.91
N SER A 785 20.77 -8.35 -21.45
CA SER A 785 20.14 -9.54 -22.02
C SER A 785 19.47 -10.37 -20.94
N LEU A 786 18.42 -11.09 -21.32
CA LEU A 786 17.76 -12.08 -20.46
C LEU A 786 18.27 -13.50 -20.75
N PRO A 787 18.31 -14.41 -19.75
CA PRO A 787 18.82 -15.77 -19.95
C PRO A 787 18.12 -16.57 -21.05
N ASN A 788 16.84 -16.32 -21.25
CA ASN A 788 15.97 -17.08 -22.18
C ASN A 788 15.51 -16.27 -23.40
N GLU A 789 16.16 -15.16 -23.71
CA GLU A 789 15.78 -14.37 -24.91
C GLU A 789 16.44 -14.93 -26.19
N GLY A 790 15.78 -14.65 -27.32
CA GLY A 790 16.27 -15.07 -28.65
C GLY A 790 17.54 -14.32 -29.04
N ARG A 791 18.57 -15.07 -29.44
CA ARG A 791 19.82 -14.49 -29.94
C ARG A 791 19.72 -14.18 -31.44
N PRO A 792 20.43 -13.17 -31.93
CA PRO A 792 20.57 -12.90 -33.37
C PRO A 792 21.07 -14.15 -34.13
N ARG A 793 20.49 -14.39 -35.33
CA ARG A 793 20.85 -15.52 -36.17
C ARG A 793 21.31 -15.03 -37.53
N LYS A 794 22.22 -15.74 -38.13
CA LYS A 794 22.65 -15.61 -39.54
C LYS A 794 21.52 -16.14 -40.47
N PRO A 795 21.50 -15.78 -41.75
CA PRO A 795 20.54 -16.32 -42.71
C PRO A 795 20.53 -17.86 -42.83
N ASP A 796 21.62 -18.51 -42.42
CA ASP A 796 21.75 -19.98 -42.37
C ASP A 796 21.15 -20.59 -41.08
N GLY A 797 20.54 -19.80 -40.20
CA GLY A 797 19.92 -20.20 -38.95
C GLY A 797 20.90 -20.37 -37.77
N LYS A 798 22.20 -20.21 -37.98
CA LYS A 798 23.21 -20.28 -36.92
C LYS A 798 23.27 -18.99 -36.11
N PRO A 799 23.66 -19.03 -34.82
CA PRO A 799 23.91 -17.83 -34.04
C PRO A 799 24.84 -16.85 -34.75
N ALA A 800 24.52 -15.58 -34.72
CA ALA A 800 25.41 -14.52 -35.18
C ALA A 800 26.39 -14.17 -34.06
N ASP A 801 27.63 -14.63 -34.18
CA ASP A 801 28.65 -14.59 -33.12
C ASP A 801 29.07 -13.17 -32.92
N ASN A 802 28.83 -12.14 -33.10
CA ASN A 802 29.34 -10.79 -32.83
C ASN A 802 28.27 -9.69 -32.83
N LYS A 803 27.00 -10.07 -32.74
CA LYS A 803 25.92 -9.11 -32.62
C LYS A 803 25.45 -8.99 -31.17
N ARG A 804 25.41 -7.79 -30.66
CA ARG A 804 24.80 -7.48 -29.36
C ARG A 804 23.29 -7.68 -29.43
N PHE A 805 22.73 -8.04 -28.33
CA PHE A 805 21.27 -8.18 -28.18
C PHE A 805 20.86 -7.95 -26.74
N ALA A 806 19.76 -7.30 -26.54
CA ALA A 806 19.15 -7.10 -25.22
C ALA A 806 17.64 -6.87 -25.35
N ARG A 807 16.88 -7.54 -24.52
CA ARG A 807 15.42 -7.33 -24.45
C ARG A 807 14.74 -7.48 -25.83
N GLY A 808 15.20 -8.43 -26.62
CA GLY A 808 14.68 -8.71 -27.96
C GLY A 808 15.08 -7.70 -29.05
N VAL A 809 15.79 -6.64 -28.72
CA VAL A 809 16.40 -5.70 -29.66
C VAL A 809 17.79 -6.21 -30.03
N TRP A 810 18.14 -6.15 -31.32
CA TRP A 810 19.42 -6.62 -31.85
C TRP A 810 20.20 -5.50 -32.55
N ASP A 811 21.51 -5.59 -32.58
CA ASP A 811 22.32 -4.72 -33.40
C ASP A 811 21.91 -4.81 -34.88
N ASP A 812 21.84 -3.64 -35.55
CA ASP A 812 21.40 -3.45 -36.92
C ASP A 812 19.91 -3.68 -37.15
N ASP A 813 19.09 -3.75 -36.12
CA ASP A 813 17.63 -3.83 -36.27
C ASP A 813 17.12 -2.60 -37.01
N PRO A 814 16.37 -2.77 -38.10
CA PRO A 814 15.85 -1.63 -38.88
C PRO A 814 14.56 -1.09 -38.24
N LEU A 815 14.52 0.20 -38.03
CA LEU A 815 13.26 0.95 -37.83
C LEU A 815 12.86 1.62 -39.16
N PRO A 816 11.63 1.40 -39.63
CA PRO A 816 11.13 2.04 -40.86
C PRO A 816 10.85 3.54 -40.65
N GLU A 817 10.62 4.30 -41.73
CA GLU A 817 9.99 5.62 -41.61
C GLU A 817 8.64 5.47 -40.92
N THR A 818 8.39 6.28 -39.90
CA THR A 818 7.20 6.14 -39.03
C THR A 818 6.58 7.50 -38.76
N VAL A 819 5.27 7.60 -38.85
CA VAL A 819 4.51 8.79 -38.45
C VAL A 819 4.32 8.73 -36.94
N LEU A 820 4.88 9.73 -36.21
CA LEU A 820 4.81 9.84 -34.76
C LEU A 820 3.60 10.62 -34.24
N GLY A 821 2.80 11.19 -35.13
CA GLY A 821 1.67 12.04 -34.83
C GLY A 821 1.55 13.23 -35.79
N HIS A 822 0.76 14.22 -35.39
CA HIS A 822 0.48 15.37 -36.24
C HIS A 822 0.87 16.68 -35.54
N ALA A 823 1.32 17.63 -36.33
CA ALA A 823 1.54 19.00 -35.90
C ALA A 823 0.18 19.76 -35.81
N ALA A 824 0.20 20.97 -35.27
CA ALA A 824 -1.01 21.79 -35.09
C ALA A 824 -1.75 22.11 -36.39
N ASP A 825 -1.06 22.11 -37.50
CA ASP A 825 -1.62 22.31 -38.84
C ASP A 825 -2.12 21.01 -39.51
N GLY A 826 -2.03 19.88 -38.80
CA GLY A 826 -2.41 18.56 -39.28
C GLY A 826 -1.35 17.86 -40.14
N SER A 827 -0.18 18.45 -40.35
CA SER A 827 0.91 17.82 -41.10
C SER A 827 1.52 16.66 -40.27
N PRO A 828 1.88 15.52 -40.91
CA PRO A 828 2.46 14.39 -40.18
C PRO A 828 3.89 14.68 -39.72
N ILE A 829 4.18 14.39 -38.47
CA ILE A 829 5.53 14.40 -37.88
C ILE A 829 6.15 13.02 -38.11
N LYS A 830 7.21 12.97 -38.90
CA LYS A 830 7.83 11.72 -39.33
C LYS A 830 9.18 11.49 -38.68
N ALA A 831 9.44 10.26 -38.26
CA ALA A 831 10.77 9.76 -37.92
C ALA A 831 11.39 9.11 -39.17
N PRO A 832 12.56 9.55 -39.68
CA PRO A 832 13.25 8.90 -40.78
C PRO A 832 13.68 7.44 -40.40
N PRO A 833 13.93 6.57 -41.38
CA PRO A 833 14.37 5.21 -41.10
C PRO A 833 15.75 5.20 -40.44
N LEU A 834 15.99 4.20 -39.57
CA LEU A 834 17.23 4.09 -38.81
C LEU A 834 17.60 2.61 -38.59
N ARG A 835 18.90 2.31 -38.47
CA ARG A 835 19.38 1.04 -37.95
C ARG A 835 19.87 1.22 -36.52
N LEU A 836 19.37 0.38 -35.60
CA LEU A 836 19.69 0.46 -34.18
C LEU A 836 21.08 -0.06 -33.88
N SER A 837 21.79 0.62 -33.00
CA SER A 837 23.04 0.12 -32.40
C SER A 837 22.85 -0.08 -30.89
N LEU A 838 23.21 -1.26 -30.41
CA LEU A 838 23.27 -1.59 -29.00
C LEU A 838 24.67 -1.33 -28.39
N GLU A 839 25.53 -0.59 -29.04
CA GLU A 839 26.83 -0.21 -28.50
C GLU A 839 26.77 0.33 -27.07
N PRO A 840 25.76 1.17 -26.70
CA PRO A 840 25.65 1.70 -25.34
C PRO A 840 25.40 0.67 -24.25
N MET A 841 25.04 -0.58 -24.56
CA MET A 841 24.88 -1.61 -23.54
C MET A 841 26.19 -2.08 -22.92
N GLU A 842 27.31 -1.85 -23.59
CA GLU A 842 28.63 -2.19 -23.08
C GLU A 842 29.10 -1.20 -22.02
N ILE A 843 29.84 -1.68 -21.03
CA ILE A 843 30.30 -0.84 -19.92
C ILE A 843 31.53 -0.06 -20.39
N GLY A 844 31.59 1.22 -20.08
CA GLY A 844 32.70 2.13 -20.42
C GLY A 844 32.39 3.00 -21.62
N LEU A 845 33.40 3.30 -22.43
CA LEU A 845 33.27 4.12 -23.65
C LEU A 845 32.91 3.23 -24.84
N CYS A 846 31.91 3.66 -25.60
CA CYS A 846 31.54 3.00 -26.83
C CYS A 846 32.66 3.10 -27.88
N GLN A 847 32.87 2.04 -28.65
CA GLN A 847 33.99 1.94 -29.58
C GLN A 847 33.61 2.19 -31.04
N ALA A 848 32.34 1.97 -31.39
CA ALA A 848 31.88 2.03 -32.78
C ALA A 848 30.87 3.17 -33.01
N PRO A 849 30.82 3.74 -34.22
CA PRO A 849 29.77 4.65 -34.62
C PRO A 849 28.37 3.99 -34.47
N PRO A 850 27.31 4.79 -34.17
CA PRO A 850 27.32 6.25 -33.99
C PRO A 850 27.81 6.74 -32.63
N PHE A 851 28.12 5.85 -31.70
CA PHE A 851 28.41 6.16 -30.31
C PHE A 851 29.90 6.24 -29.97
N ALA A 852 30.81 6.09 -30.94
CA ALA A 852 32.27 6.05 -30.68
C ALA A 852 32.74 7.20 -29.76
N GLY A 853 33.44 6.86 -28.68
CA GLY A 853 33.93 7.82 -27.68
C GLY A 853 32.88 8.35 -26.69
N GLN A 854 31.64 7.93 -26.80
CA GLN A 854 30.58 8.32 -25.88
C GLN A 854 30.43 7.33 -24.74
N PRO A 855 29.95 7.75 -23.56
CA PRO A 855 29.75 6.87 -22.42
C PRO A 855 28.64 5.86 -22.65
N SER A 856 28.72 4.72 -21.97
CA SER A 856 27.69 3.68 -21.95
C SER A 856 26.33 4.17 -21.43
N TRP A 857 25.27 3.42 -21.74
CA TRP A 857 23.95 3.67 -21.18
C TRP A 857 23.97 3.75 -19.65
N ALA A 858 24.60 2.78 -18.99
CA ALA A 858 24.64 2.74 -17.53
C ALA A 858 25.30 3.99 -16.94
N GLU A 859 26.43 4.43 -17.51
CA GLU A 859 27.12 5.63 -17.05
C GLU A 859 26.28 6.90 -17.28
N ARG A 860 25.61 7.03 -18.43
CA ARG A 860 24.69 8.13 -18.73
C ARG A 860 23.54 8.18 -17.72
N MET A 861 22.90 7.04 -17.43
CA MET A 861 21.72 6.99 -16.57
C MET A 861 22.07 7.15 -15.09
N ILE A 862 23.19 6.61 -14.63
CA ILE A 862 23.71 6.86 -13.28
C ILE A 862 24.03 8.34 -13.10
N ARG A 863 24.75 8.94 -14.04
CA ARG A 863 25.06 10.38 -14.00
C ARG A 863 23.79 11.22 -14.00
N LEU A 864 22.81 10.87 -14.83
CA LEU A 864 21.51 11.55 -14.89
C LEU A 864 20.77 11.47 -13.53
N ARG A 865 20.69 10.27 -12.93
CA ARG A 865 20.10 10.06 -11.59
C ARG A 865 20.80 10.94 -10.54
N ASP A 866 22.14 10.97 -10.56
CA ASP A 866 22.92 11.71 -9.55
C ASP A 866 22.85 13.23 -9.78
N THR A 867 22.59 13.69 -11.01
CA THR A 867 22.47 15.11 -11.35
C THR A 867 21.05 15.62 -11.09
N ILE A 868 20.02 14.92 -11.55
CA ILE A 868 18.62 15.31 -11.39
C ILE A 868 18.08 14.90 -10.01
N GLY A 869 18.61 13.84 -9.43
CA GLY A 869 18.16 13.22 -8.19
C GLY A 869 17.07 12.19 -8.41
N PRO A 870 17.04 11.15 -7.55
CA PRO A 870 16.13 10.01 -7.72
C PRO A 870 14.65 10.40 -7.65
N PHE A 871 14.30 11.35 -6.79
CA PHE A 871 12.90 11.78 -6.59
C PHE A 871 12.38 12.52 -7.83
N ARG A 872 13.14 13.50 -8.33
CA ARG A 872 12.73 14.30 -9.48
C ARG A 872 12.66 13.47 -10.75
N LEU A 873 13.66 12.61 -10.96
CA LEU A 873 13.71 11.73 -12.12
C LEU A 873 12.50 10.78 -12.16
N ALA A 874 12.17 10.15 -11.03
CA ALA A 874 10.99 9.30 -10.92
C ALA A 874 9.67 10.09 -11.06
N TYR A 875 9.63 11.33 -10.60
CA TYR A 875 8.45 12.18 -10.77
C TYR A 875 8.17 12.53 -12.24
N LEU A 876 9.22 12.87 -13.00
CA LEU A 876 9.10 13.11 -14.45
C LEU A 876 8.67 11.83 -15.19
N GLU A 877 9.22 10.68 -14.80
CA GLU A 877 8.79 9.36 -15.30
C GLU A 877 7.30 9.12 -15.00
N ALA A 878 6.84 9.42 -13.79
CA ALA A 878 5.44 9.25 -13.39
C ALA A 878 4.48 10.13 -14.22
N ILE A 879 4.86 11.36 -14.53
CA ILE A 879 4.05 12.27 -15.35
C ILE A 879 3.87 11.71 -16.77
N LEU A 880 4.96 11.27 -17.41
CA LEU A 880 4.89 10.70 -18.76
C LEU A 880 4.02 9.43 -18.77
N ARG A 881 4.21 8.55 -17.80
CA ARG A 881 3.44 7.31 -17.69
C ARG A 881 1.96 7.55 -17.41
N ALA A 882 1.64 8.56 -16.58
CA ALA A 882 0.25 8.96 -16.38
C ALA A 882 -0.41 9.43 -17.68
N ALA A 883 0.32 10.18 -18.50
CA ALA A 883 -0.15 10.62 -19.80
C ALA A 883 -0.35 9.44 -20.78
N ASP A 884 0.58 8.48 -20.82
CA ASP A 884 0.48 7.26 -21.65
C ASP A 884 -0.70 6.39 -21.22
N ALA A 885 -0.86 6.10 -19.93
CA ALA A 885 -1.98 5.33 -19.40
C ALA A 885 -3.34 5.99 -19.78
N ARG A 886 -3.44 7.30 -19.60
CA ARG A 886 -4.65 8.06 -19.95
C ARG A 886 -4.88 8.16 -21.46
N GLY A 887 -3.82 8.28 -22.26
CA GLY A 887 -3.91 8.24 -23.73
C GLY A 887 -4.46 6.90 -24.23
N SER A 888 -4.11 5.80 -23.55
CA SER A 888 -4.66 4.47 -23.83
C SER A 888 -6.16 4.36 -23.46
N MET A 889 -6.60 4.98 -22.36
CA MET A 889 -8.01 4.97 -21.90
C MET A 889 -8.94 5.84 -22.77
N LEU A 890 -8.43 6.90 -23.41
CA LEU A 890 -9.24 7.78 -24.29
C LEU A 890 -9.85 7.03 -25.47
N ALA A 891 -9.14 6.08 -26.03
CA ALA A 891 -9.64 5.27 -27.14
C ALA A 891 -10.85 4.41 -26.76
N GLU A 892 -10.84 3.83 -25.56
CA GLU A 892 -11.96 3.00 -25.08
C GLU A 892 -13.26 3.81 -24.92
N THR A 893 -13.14 5.10 -24.56
CA THR A 893 -14.31 5.98 -24.36
C THR A 893 -14.89 6.54 -25.66
N GLN A 894 -14.08 6.78 -26.67
CA GLN A 894 -14.56 7.26 -27.97
C GLN A 894 -15.37 6.19 -28.71
N ASP A 895 -15.00 4.92 -28.61
CA ASP A 895 -15.75 3.80 -29.18
C ASP A 895 -17.11 3.58 -28.50
N LEU A 896 -17.23 3.85 -27.20
CA LEU A 896 -18.50 3.75 -26.46
C LEU A 896 -19.49 4.88 -26.83
N VAL A 897 -18.99 6.06 -27.23
CA VAL A 897 -19.80 7.22 -27.65
C VAL A 897 -20.19 7.13 -29.13
N ALA A 898 -19.37 6.50 -29.94
CA ALA A 898 -19.61 6.38 -31.38
C ALA A 898 -20.71 5.39 -31.77
N GLY A 899 -21.25 4.56 -30.87
CA GLY A 899 -22.30 3.59 -31.08
C GLY A 899 -22.06 2.67 -32.32
N PRO A 900 -22.63 1.51 -32.42
CA PRO A 900 -22.46 0.70 -33.61
C PRO A 900 -23.01 1.48 -34.82
N PRO A 901 -22.32 1.47 -35.98
CA PRO A 901 -22.77 2.21 -37.16
C PRO A 901 -24.22 1.81 -37.53
N ALA A 902 -25.09 2.79 -37.61
CA ALA A 902 -26.46 2.62 -38.01
C ALA A 902 -26.52 2.08 -39.45
N GLY A 903 -27.05 0.89 -39.61
CA GLY A 903 -27.63 0.49 -40.87
C GLY A 903 -26.93 -0.63 -41.62
N ILE A 904 -27.44 -1.85 -41.42
CA ILE A 904 -27.91 -2.66 -42.52
C ILE A 904 -29.24 -3.23 -42.09
N GLY A 905 -30.34 -2.84 -42.73
CA GLY A 905 -31.67 -3.30 -42.46
C GLY A 905 -31.78 -4.81 -42.63
N THR A 906 -32.23 -5.47 -41.59
CA THR A 906 -32.74 -6.82 -41.70
C THR A 906 -34.19 -6.74 -42.10
N ASN A 907 -34.46 -7.17 -43.36
CA ASN A 907 -35.79 -7.56 -43.75
C ASN A 907 -36.30 -8.65 -42.81
N GLY A 908 -37.52 -8.42 -42.36
CA GLY A 908 -38.20 -9.33 -41.47
C GLY A 908 -38.47 -10.69 -42.07
N GLU A 909 -38.42 -11.69 -41.28
CA GLU A 909 -39.28 -12.87 -41.30
C GLU A 909 -39.42 -13.38 -39.89
N ASP A 910 -40.66 -13.31 -39.43
CA ASP A 910 -41.15 -13.88 -38.19
C ASP A 910 -41.31 -15.39 -38.39
N PRO A 911 -40.95 -16.26 -37.44
CA PRO A 911 -41.71 -17.48 -37.26
C PRO A 911 -42.25 -17.60 -35.84
N GLN A 912 -43.60 -17.71 -35.83
CA GLN A 912 -44.35 -18.24 -34.73
C GLN A 912 -44.01 -19.71 -34.45
N HIS A 913 -44.21 -20.11 -33.18
CA HIS A 913 -44.36 -21.46 -32.62
C HIS A 913 -43.08 -22.30 -32.50
N GLU A 914 -42.74 -22.80 -31.28
CA GLU A 914 -43.31 -23.53 -30.12
C GLU A 914 -42.52 -23.29 -28.84
#